data_5ed5d09b6a3fdccc07a7ea1399a5fa36
#
_entry.id   5ed5d09b6a3fdccc07a7ea1399a5fa36
#
_cell.length_a   1.000
_cell.length_b   1.000
_cell.length_c   1.000
_cell.angle_alpha   90.00
_cell.angle_beta   90.00
_cell.angle_gamma   90.00
#
_symmetry.space_group_name_H-M   'P 1'
#
loop_
_entity.id
_entity.type
_entity.pdbx_description
1 polymer ?
#
loop_
_entity_poly.entity_id
_entity_poly.type
_entity_poly.pdbx_seq_one_letter_code
_entity_poly.pdbx_strand_id
1 'polypeptide(L)'
;MSFRLPATITLLAAMVLAGSASVLSAQATGLPPSALPRAKAVENVQRMVMPAVDVEALLAEDAERDRSRVPAPARFAKGIPVAYTPADSGTWEELDDGSRLWRLRISSPGALSLNLGLERFDLPAGASFWVHSIDGSHVQGPYTKKNRNALGGLWTAVVIGDELVAELRVPKGAEANLEISAVNHGYRFFGEREAGLATKRGSCNINVVCPQGDPWRDQIRSVARITVVGVGSCTGQLVNNTAEDLRPYLLTAEHCIVDSSEAAALVVYWNYETSTCEEFFGGSLSQNQSGSTLVSSWSITDGSDFSLIELDHEPSPDFNVYYAGWDARDQIPIATTTIHHPGADEKSITLDDDPPIVTNRGGVVPDQNGLYLTVLDWDEGTTEPGSSGGCLFDNATKRCVGNLSGGDAACGNDLDDWYGRFHSHWTGDGTPETRLSDWLDPLGGDTLYLDGKNGGGSAGDETWLIPAVASLQGKSASDWRSQLAVANPSTEKRSVSIYFVAKDQVWPGTLLSGPHEVAANASLFIDDPLLPESPTSGLMYVTVDGSGTAVFVRTYNLVSDGTTFGQGQPGIPLGDTTSSTELVLPMVHSAPGVFRTNVGFAQTSAGTIQVKVEIYSAAGALLAQKTYSQATAWRQIDDVFANMEIGSQTVEGGWIRVTLVTGSPAFWTTYATVIDDTTNDPTYILPVAP
;
A
#
# COMPACT_ATOMS: atom_id res chain seq x y z
N MET A 1 -84.47 -5.77 -16.19
CA MET A 1 -84.11 -6.07 -14.82
C MET A 1 -82.70 -5.60 -14.58
N SER A 2 -82.62 -4.46 -13.86
CA SER A 2 -81.38 -3.75 -13.62
C SER A 2 -80.77 -4.20 -12.33
N PHE A 3 -79.50 -4.62 -12.32
CA PHE A 3 -78.74 -4.77 -11.07
C PHE A 3 -77.69 -3.67 -10.98
N ARG A 4 -77.76 -2.89 -9.91
CA ARG A 4 -76.84 -1.83 -9.51
C ARG A 4 -75.75 -2.49 -8.61
N LEU A 5 -74.47 -2.19 -8.94
CA LEU A 5 -73.35 -2.43 -8.05
C LEU A 5 -73.17 -1.25 -7.05
N PRO A 6 -72.75 -1.47 -5.84
CA PRO A 6 -72.39 -0.41 -4.89
C PRO A 6 -70.94 0.01 -5.06
N ALA A 7 -70.68 1.32 -4.91
CA ALA A 7 -69.35 1.93 -4.91
C ALA A 7 -68.57 1.61 -3.65
N THR A 8 -67.37 1.11 -3.83
CA THR A 8 -66.38 0.93 -2.76
C THR A 8 -65.50 2.17 -2.65
N ILE A 9 -65.51 2.77 -1.47
CA ILE A 9 -64.70 3.90 -1.08
C ILE A 9 -63.29 3.37 -0.80
N THR A 10 -62.29 3.81 -1.59
CA THR A 10 -60.88 3.53 -1.33
C THR A 10 -60.31 4.64 -0.45
N LEU A 11 -59.98 4.28 0.80
CA LEU A 11 -59.18 5.10 1.70
C LEU A 11 -57.71 5.02 1.26
N LEU A 12 -57.14 6.13 0.82
CA LEU A 12 -55.69 6.27 0.68
C LEU A 12 -55.09 6.54 2.07
N ALA A 13 -54.39 5.53 2.63
CA ALA A 13 -53.48 5.71 3.73
C ALA A 13 -52.14 6.22 3.23
N ALA A 14 -51.84 7.47 3.46
CA ALA A 14 -50.49 8.03 3.21
C ALA A 14 -49.58 7.54 4.35
N MET A 15 -48.75 6.53 4.09
CA MET A 15 -47.59 6.19 4.92
C MET A 15 -46.49 7.23 4.70
N VAL A 16 -46.28 8.06 5.70
CA VAL A 16 -45.04 8.88 5.80
C VAL A 16 -43.93 7.96 6.23
N LEU A 17 -43.09 7.53 5.27
CA LEU A 17 -41.81 6.93 5.55
C LEU A 17 -40.86 8.05 6.01
N ALA A 18 -40.69 8.17 7.34
CA ALA A 18 -39.55 8.90 7.89
C ALA A 18 -38.31 8.04 7.67
N GLY A 19 -37.63 8.23 6.54
CA GLY A 19 -36.32 7.68 6.29
C GLY A 19 -35.33 8.34 7.23
N SER A 20 -34.87 7.61 8.24
CA SER A 20 -33.67 7.96 9.00
C SER A 20 -32.49 7.84 8.04
N ALA A 21 -32.07 8.95 7.44
CA ALA A 21 -30.81 9.02 6.71
C ALA A 21 -29.69 8.84 7.76
N SER A 22 -29.08 7.67 7.80
CA SER A 22 -27.84 7.45 8.51
C SER A 22 -26.80 8.37 7.88
N VAL A 23 -26.34 9.37 8.63
CA VAL A 23 -25.24 10.25 8.22
C VAL A 23 -23.98 9.39 8.27
N LEU A 24 -23.58 8.80 7.14
CA LEU A 24 -22.28 8.17 7.00
C LEU A 24 -21.22 9.25 7.28
N SER A 25 -20.46 9.08 8.34
CA SER A 25 -19.33 9.95 8.64
C SER A 25 -18.25 9.76 7.57
N ALA A 26 -17.86 10.81 6.88
CA ALA A 26 -16.78 10.76 5.89
C ALA A 26 -15.44 10.21 6.45
N GLN A 27 -15.25 10.24 7.77
CA GLN A 27 -14.09 9.65 8.43
C GLN A 27 -14.06 8.10 8.38
N ALA A 28 -15.20 7.44 8.17
CA ALA A 28 -15.29 5.99 8.09
C ALA A 28 -15.00 5.43 6.67
N THR A 29 -14.98 6.28 5.65
CA THR A 29 -14.88 5.83 4.24
C THR A 29 -13.54 6.10 3.57
N GLY A 30 -12.61 6.83 4.22
CA GLY A 30 -11.34 7.27 3.59
C GLY A 30 -11.52 8.27 2.43
N LEU A 31 -12.76 8.65 2.13
CA LEU A 31 -13.11 9.60 1.06
C LEU A 31 -13.15 11.04 1.58
N PRO A 32 -12.81 12.04 0.74
CA PRO A 32 -12.96 13.44 1.12
C PRO A 32 -14.43 13.79 1.36
N PRO A 33 -14.75 14.71 2.29
CA PRO A 33 -16.12 15.11 2.60
C PRO A 33 -16.93 15.62 1.40
N SER A 34 -16.30 16.17 0.37
CA SER A 34 -16.95 16.58 -0.87
C SER A 34 -17.52 15.43 -1.70
N ALA A 35 -17.08 14.18 -1.45
CA ALA A 35 -17.70 13.00 -2.03
C ALA A 35 -19.08 12.68 -1.42
N LEU A 36 -19.48 13.35 -0.33
CA LEU A 36 -20.80 13.19 0.27
C LEU A 36 -21.90 13.89 -0.59
N PRO A 37 -23.12 13.33 -0.67
CA PRO A 37 -24.16 13.75 -1.61
C PRO A 37 -24.66 15.20 -1.50
N ARG A 38 -24.21 16.00 -0.53
CA ARG A 38 -24.72 17.35 -0.24
C ARG A 38 -23.66 18.46 -0.23
N ALA A 39 -22.42 18.16 -0.54
CA ALA A 39 -21.41 19.20 -0.71
C ALA A 39 -21.74 20.05 -1.95
N LYS A 40 -21.43 21.35 -1.91
CA LYS A 40 -21.59 22.22 -3.09
C LYS A 40 -20.76 21.68 -4.25
N ALA A 41 -21.25 21.88 -5.47
CA ALA A 41 -20.49 21.52 -6.66
C ALA A 41 -19.12 22.21 -6.68
N VAL A 42 -18.09 21.53 -7.14
CA VAL A 42 -16.69 21.98 -7.11
C VAL A 42 -16.48 23.28 -7.89
N GLU A 43 -17.29 23.54 -8.92
CA GLU A 43 -17.28 24.77 -9.73
C GLU A 43 -17.61 26.02 -8.90
N ASN A 44 -18.30 25.88 -7.77
CA ASN A 44 -18.67 26.96 -6.86
C ASN A 44 -17.62 27.21 -5.75
N VAL A 45 -16.51 26.48 -5.77
CA VAL A 45 -15.39 26.66 -4.84
C VAL A 45 -14.45 27.72 -5.39
N GLN A 46 -13.98 28.63 -4.53
CA GLN A 46 -12.99 29.64 -4.90
C GLN A 46 -11.77 28.98 -5.53
N ARG A 47 -11.33 29.53 -6.67
CA ARG A 47 -10.19 29.05 -7.44
C ARG A 47 -9.05 30.06 -7.40
N MET A 48 -7.85 29.59 -7.06
CA MET A 48 -6.59 30.33 -7.16
C MET A 48 -5.80 29.78 -8.34
N VAL A 49 -5.29 30.68 -9.18
CA VAL A 49 -4.49 30.31 -10.35
C VAL A 49 -3.06 30.76 -10.15
N MET A 50 -2.14 29.83 -10.24
CA MET A 50 -0.71 30.09 -10.09
C MET A 50 -0.14 30.83 -11.30
N PRO A 51 0.95 31.59 -11.14
CA PRO A 51 1.71 32.15 -12.25
C PRO A 51 2.16 31.06 -13.23
N ALA A 52 2.28 31.43 -14.49
CA ALA A 52 2.82 30.53 -15.50
C ALA A 52 4.28 30.14 -15.16
N VAL A 53 4.62 28.86 -15.34
CA VAL A 53 5.97 28.32 -15.12
C VAL A 53 6.63 28.07 -16.49
N ASP A 54 7.84 28.58 -16.66
CA ASP A 54 8.66 28.32 -17.85
C ASP A 54 9.35 26.96 -17.71
N VAL A 55 8.66 25.91 -18.14
CA VAL A 55 9.11 24.53 -18.05
C VAL A 55 10.35 24.29 -18.93
N GLU A 56 10.45 24.94 -20.09
CA GLU A 56 11.60 24.80 -21.00
C GLU A 56 12.89 25.33 -20.34
N ALA A 57 12.80 26.49 -19.69
CA ALA A 57 13.92 27.05 -18.94
C ALA A 57 14.34 26.11 -17.77
N LEU A 58 13.38 25.54 -17.03
CA LEU A 58 13.68 24.62 -15.92
C LEU A 58 14.35 23.33 -16.41
N LEU A 59 13.90 22.76 -17.53
CA LEU A 59 14.53 21.58 -18.13
C LEU A 59 15.97 21.87 -18.63
N ALA A 60 16.20 23.07 -19.16
CA ALA A 60 17.55 23.50 -19.55
C ALA A 60 18.48 23.68 -18.33
N GLU A 61 17.98 24.27 -17.24
CA GLU A 61 18.71 24.37 -15.97
C GLU A 61 19.05 22.97 -15.40
N ASP A 62 18.09 22.04 -15.43
CA ASP A 62 18.30 20.67 -14.96
C ASP A 62 19.38 19.96 -15.78
N ALA A 63 19.34 20.08 -17.09
CA ALA A 63 20.35 19.49 -17.98
C ALA A 63 21.76 20.08 -17.72
N GLU A 64 21.86 21.34 -17.30
CA GLU A 64 23.14 21.93 -16.90
C GLU A 64 23.60 21.41 -15.53
N ARG A 65 22.68 21.27 -14.56
CA ARG A 65 22.98 20.68 -13.25
C ARG A 65 23.49 19.23 -13.40
N ASP A 66 22.80 18.41 -14.21
CA ASP A 66 23.19 17.03 -14.46
C ASP A 66 24.59 16.95 -15.09
N ARG A 67 24.93 17.88 -16.01
CA ARG A 67 26.27 17.97 -16.59
C ARG A 67 27.35 18.47 -15.61
N SER A 68 27.01 19.36 -14.72
CA SER A 68 27.95 19.93 -13.73
C SER A 68 28.23 18.98 -12.57
N ARG A 69 27.47 17.88 -12.44
CA ARG A 69 27.61 16.83 -11.42
C ARG A 69 27.58 17.36 -9.98
N VAL A 70 26.88 18.47 -9.76
CA VAL A 70 26.66 18.98 -8.40
C VAL A 70 25.66 18.05 -7.72
N PRO A 71 26.04 17.38 -6.63
CA PRO A 71 25.13 16.50 -5.91
C PRO A 71 23.94 17.27 -5.39
N ALA A 72 22.75 16.84 -5.76
CA ALA A 72 21.49 17.42 -5.29
C ALA A 72 20.33 16.48 -5.64
N PRO A 73 19.19 16.57 -4.91
CA PRO A 73 17.99 15.84 -5.29
C PRO A 73 17.58 16.08 -6.75
N ALA A 74 17.12 15.05 -7.44
CA ALA A 74 16.57 15.19 -8.78
C ALA A 74 15.32 16.07 -8.76
N ARG A 75 15.39 17.26 -9.35
CA ARG A 75 14.27 18.20 -9.32
C ARG A 75 13.14 17.73 -10.24
N PHE A 76 11.92 17.63 -9.73
CA PHE A 76 10.72 17.26 -10.50
C PHE A 76 9.66 18.37 -10.49
N ALA A 77 9.74 19.33 -9.57
CA ALA A 77 8.76 20.40 -9.43
C ALA A 77 9.42 21.76 -9.18
N LYS A 78 8.64 22.83 -9.39
CA LYS A 78 8.98 24.22 -9.07
C LYS A 78 8.07 24.70 -7.94
N GLY A 79 8.66 25.07 -6.80
CA GLY A 79 7.94 25.68 -5.70
C GLY A 79 7.48 27.11 -6.04
N ILE A 80 6.21 27.39 -5.80
CA ILE A 80 5.59 28.71 -5.91
C ILE A 80 5.15 29.12 -4.50
N PRO A 81 5.78 30.14 -3.88
CA PRO A 81 5.39 30.60 -2.56
C PRO A 81 4.02 31.28 -2.60
N VAL A 82 3.18 30.95 -1.63
CA VAL A 82 1.83 31.48 -1.44
C VAL A 82 1.57 31.70 0.05
N ALA A 83 0.42 32.29 0.40
CA ALA A 83 -0.04 32.41 1.79
C ALA A 83 -1.57 32.31 1.80
N TYR A 84 -2.09 31.07 1.80
CA TYR A 84 -3.54 30.84 1.80
C TYR A 84 -3.97 30.24 3.12
N THR A 85 -4.91 30.89 3.80
CA THR A 85 -5.50 30.43 5.05
C THR A 85 -7.03 30.28 4.91
N PRO A 86 -7.67 29.45 5.73
CA PRO A 86 -9.14 29.36 5.76
C PRO A 86 -9.84 30.66 6.20
N ALA A 87 -9.10 31.63 6.70
CA ALA A 87 -9.66 32.93 7.12
C ALA A 87 -9.80 33.93 5.97
N ASP A 88 -8.92 33.84 4.96
CA ASP A 88 -8.84 34.85 3.89
C ASP A 88 -9.05 34.26 2.47
N SER A 89 -9.08 32.95 2.35
CA SER A 89 -9.23 32.27 1.08
C SER A 89 -10.14 31.04 1.20
N GLY A 90 -10.59 30.55 0.04
CA GLY A 90 -11.44 29.36 -0.05
C GLY A 90 -12.93 29.63 0.19
N THR A 91 -13.69 28.57 0.17
CA THR A 91 -15.16 28.60 0.32
C THR A 91 -15.56 27.73 1.50
N TRP A 92 -16.27 28.31 2.45
CA TRP A 92 -16.85 27.62 3.58
C TRP A 92 -18.29 27.17 3.32
N GLU A 93 -18.64 26.01 3.84
CA GLU A 93 -20.03 25.53 3.91
C GLU A 93 -20.25 24.78 5.23
N GLU A 94 -21.51 24.74 5.71
CA GLU A 94 -21.92 23.99 6.88
C GLU A 94 -22.53 22.67 6.41
N LEU A 95 -22.10 21.57 7.02
CA LEU A 95 -22.64 20.23 6.74
C LEU A 95 -23.80 19.90 7.68
N ASP A 96 -24.58 18.89 7.34
CA ASP A 96 -25.80 18.51 8.07
C ASP A 96 -25.56 18.10 9.54
N ASP A 97 -24.36 17.63 9.86
CA ASP A 97 -23.93 17.29 11.21
C ASP A 97 -23.41 18.49 12.03
N GLY A 98 -23.49 19.67 11.44
CA GLY A 98 -23.02 20.93 12.02
C GLY A 98 -21.51 21.11 11.97
N SER A 99 -20.76 20.20 11.36
CA SER A 99 -19.36 20.44 11.03
C SER A 99 -19.23 21.45 9.89
N ARG A 100 -18.08 22.08 9.76
CA ARG A 100 -17.80 23.04 8.69
C ARG A 100 -16.80 22.44 7.70
N LEU A 101 -17.04 22.66 6.41
CA LEU A 101 -16.17 22.25 5.31
C LEU A 101 -15.61 23.50 4.63
N TRP A 102 -14.30 23.62 4.62
CA TRP A 102 -13.57 24.61 3.83
C TRP A 102 -12.94 23.92 2.63
N ARG A 103 -13.03 24.60 1.45
CA ARG A 103 -12.42 24.11 0.22
C ARG A 103 -11.76 25.23 -0.56
N LEU A 104 -10.61 24.95 -1.16
CA LEU A 104 -9.88 25.85 -2.05
C LEU A 104 -9.42 25.06 -3.29
N ARG A 105 -9.78 25.53 -4.47
CA ARG A 105 -9.24 25.01 -5.73
C ARG A 105 -7.94 25.73 -6.04
N ILE A 106 -6.91 24.98 -6.38
CA ILE A 106 -5.59 25.50 -6.73
C ILE A 106 -5.22 24.94 -8.10
N SER A 107 -5.04 25.85 -9.07
CA SER A 107 -4.69 25.50 -10.44
C SER A 107 -3.33 26.08 -10.80
N SER A 108 -2.46 25.25 -11.36
CA SER A 108 -1.17 25.65 -11.92
C SER A 108 -1.09 25.15 -13.37
N PRO A 109 -1.56 25.96 -14.33
CA PRO A 109 -1.72 25.52 -15.72
C PRO A 109 -0.44 24.91 -16.31
N GLY A 110 -0.57 23.73 -16.89
CA GLY A 110 0.54 22.98 -17.48
C GLY A 110 1.34 22.13 -16.50
N ALA A 111 0.96 22.09 -15.22
CA ALA A 111 1.56 21.15 -14.28
C ALA A 111 1.15 19.69 -14.60
N LEU A 112 2.06 18.77 -14.43
CA LEU A 112 1.80 17.33 -14.53
C LEU A 112 1.29 16.77 -13.18
N SER A 113 1.65 17.46 -12.11
CA SER A 113 1.25 17.12 -10.75
C SER A 113 1.36 18.34 -9.84
N LEU A 114 0.65 18.29 -8.70
CA LEU A 114 0.72 19.31 -7.66
C LEU A 114 0.88 18.67 -6.29
N ASN A 115 1.62 19.33 -5.40
CA ASN A 115 1.62 19.04 -3.98
C ASN A 115 1.73 20.35 -3.19
N LEU A 116 1.40 20.30 -1.90
CA LEU A 116 1.32 21.49 -1.05
C LEU A 116 2.31 21.41 0.11
N GLY A 117 2.97 22.53 0.39
CA GLY A 117 3.67 22.77 1.64
C GLY A 117 2.81 23.65 2.56
N LEU A 118 2.67 23.24 3.81
CA LEU A 118 1.96 23.95 4.86
C LEU A 118 2.96 24.22 6.00
N GLU A 119 3.35 25.47 6.20
CA GLU A 119 4.23 25.84 7.33
C GLU A 119 3.50 25.77 8.67
N ARG A 120 2.18 25.88 8.65
CA ARG A 120 1.33 25.77 9.83
C ARG A 120 0.22 24.75 9.58
N PHE A 121 0.14 23.77 10.45
CA PHE A 121 -0.84 22.70 10.38
C PHE A 121 -1.33 22.31 11.77
N ASP A 122 -2.16 23.18 12.38
CA ASP A 122 -2.75 22.95 13.69
C ASP A 122 -4.23 22.58 13.55
N LEU A 123 -4.52 21.30 13.60
CA LEU A 123 -5.87 20.77 13.53
C LEU A 123 -6.41 20.36 14.89
N PRO A 124 -7.65 20.72 15.25
CA PRO A 124 -8.31 20.21 16.45
C PRO A 124 -8.62 18.71 16.30
N ALA A 125 -8.87 18.04 17.43
CA ALA A 125 -9.32 16.66 17.41
C ALA A 125 -10.61 16.49 16.57
N GLY A 126 -10.62 15.50 15.70
CA GLY A 126 -11.74 15.21 14.78
C GLY A 126 -11.77 16.07 13.51
N ALA A 127 -10.84 17.00 13.34
CA ALA A 127 -10.62 17.68 12.04
C ALA A 127 -9.75 16.83 11.13
N SER A 128 -9.92 17.02 9.83
CA SER A 128 -9.18 16.30 8.80
C SER A 128 -9.00 17.16 7.55
N PHE A 129 -7.88 16.98 6.89
CA PHE A 129 -7.49 17.69 5.68
C PHE A 129 -7.20 16.69 4.56
N TRP A 130 -7.60 17.01 3.33
CA TRP A 130 -7.33 16.23 2.13
C TRP A 130 -6.84 17.14 1.02
N VAL A 131 -6.12 16.54 0.07
CA VAL A 131 -5.90 17.13 -1.26
C VAL A 131 -6.27 16.09 -2.30
N HIS A 132 -7.01 16.50 -3.32
CA HIS A 132 -7.46 15.57 -4.35
C HIS A 132 -7.58 16.24 -5.72
N SER A 133 -7.51 15.46 -6.81
CA SER A 133 -7.78 15.90 -8.17
C SER A 133 -9.26 16.35 -8.32
N ILE A 134 -9.54 17.17 -9.32
CA ILE A 134 -10.90 17.70 -9.58
C ILE A 134 -11.90 16.57 -9.84
N ASP A 135 -11.46 15.49 -10.50
CA ASP A 135 -12.28 14.32 -10.83
C ASP A 135 -12.33 13.28 -9.71
N GLY A 136 -11.55 13.47 -8.63
CA GLY A 136 -11.48 12.54 -7.50
C GLY A 136 -10.71 11.25 -7.78
N SER A 137 -10.00 11.15 -8.91
CA SER A 137 -9.21 9.97 -9.27
C SER A 137 -7.96 9.81 -8.38
N HIS A 138 -7.41 10.93 -7.90
CA HIS A 138 -6.27 10.96 -6.98
C HIS A 138 -6.66 11.66 -5.69
N VAL A 139 -6.57 10.96 -4.56
CA VAL A 139 -6.93 11.47 -3.23
C VAL A 139 -5.77 11.19 -2.26
N GLN A 140 -5.33 12.22 -1.55
CA GLN A 140 -4.32 12.13 -0.50
C GLN A 140 -4.90 12.60 0.84
N GLY A 141 -4.66 11.85 1.90
CA GLY A 141 -5.23 12.07 3.22
C GLY A 141 -6.17 10.92 3.63
N PRO A 142 -6.90 11.03 4.76
CA PRO A 142 -7.01 12.21 5.61
C PRO A 142 -5.74 12.54 6.39
N TYR A 143 -5.28 13.76 6.27
CA TYR A 143 -4.28 14.30 7.17
C TYR A 143 -4.98 14.84 8.43
N THR A 144 -4.47 14.50 9.59
CA THR A 144 -5.01 14.89 10.90
C THR A 144 -3.95 15.58 11.74
N LYS A 145 -4.27 15.98 12.96
CA LYS A 145 -3.28 16.53 13.89
C LYS A 145 -2.06 15.62 14.11
N LYS A 146 -2.17 14.32 13.80
CA LYS A 146 -1.06 13.37 13.93
C LYS A 146 -0.01 13.55 12.82
N ASN A 147 -0.39 14.11 11.69
CA ASN A 147 0.49 14.32 10.55
C ASN A 147 1.26 15.65 10.61
N ARG A 148 1.07 16.42 11.69
CA ARG A 148 1.83 17.63 11.95
C ARG A 148 3.27 17.26 12.28
N ASN A 149 4.22 17.70 11.45
CA ASN A 149 5.64 17.42 11.63
C ASN A 149 6.25 18.17 12.84
N ALA A 150 7.49 17.84 13.18
CA ALA A 150 8.21 18.41 14.33
C ALA A 150 8.32 19.95 14.28
N LEU A 151 8.29 20.57 13.11
CA LEU A 151 8.35 22.03 12.92
C LEU A 151 6.98 22.69 12.85
N GLY A 152 5.90 21.92 12.98
CA GLY A 152 4.53 22.45 13.03
C GLY A 152 3.81 22.52 11.70
N GLY A 153 4.40 21.99 10.64
CA GLY A 153 3.88 22.00 9.27
C GLY A 153 3.42 20.62 8.78
N LEU A 154 3.13 20.58 7.47
CA LEU A 154 2.81 19.37 6.72
C LEU A 154 3.25 19.55 5.27
N TRP A 155 3.82 18.51 4.67
CA TRP A 155 3.98 18.42 3.21
C TRP A 155 3.09 17.29 2.70
N THR A 156 2.26 17.60 1.67
CA THR A 156 1.33 16.60 1.13
C THR A 156 2.01 15.72 0.10
N ALA A 157 1.52 14.50 -0.02
CA ALA A 157 1.84 13.69 -1.17
C ALA A 157 1.29 14.33 -2.48
N VAL A 158 1.85 13.90 -3.60
CA VAL A 158 1.55 14.42 -4.93
C VAL A 158 0.13 14.02 -5.37
N VAL A 159 -0.55 14.95 -6.04
CA VAL A 159 -1.80 14.75 -6.78
C VAL A 159 -1.52 14.97 -8.26
N ILE A 160 -1.89 14.02 -9.11
CA ILE A 160 -1.69 14.11 -10.57
C ILE A 160 -2.68 15.11 -11.17
N GLY A 161 -2.18 15.91 -12.10
CA GLY A 161 -2.96 16.95 -12.81
C GLY A 161 -2.48 18.37 -12.52
N ASP A 162 -3.07 19.33 -13.20
CA ASP A 162 -2.75 20.76 -13.12
C ASP A 162 -3.71 21.57 -12.23
N GLU A 163 -4.66 20.88 -11.58
CA GLU A 163 -5.59 21.48 -10.63
C GLU A 163 -5.94 20.49 -9.51
N LEU A 164 -5.92 20.95 -8.27
CA LEU A 164 -6.34 20.19 -7.10
C LEU A 164 -7.35 20.95 -6.23
N VAL A 165 -8.03 20.23 -5.35
CA VAL A 165 -8.84 20.77 -4.26
C VAL A 165 -8.15 20.46 -2.94
N ALA A 166 -7.86 21.53 -2.17
CA ALA A 166 -7.55 21.41 -0.75
C ALA A 166 -8.86 21.46 0.05
N GLU A 167 -9.09 20.48 0.90
CA GLU A 167 -10.36 20.31 1.61
C GLU A 167 -10.13 20.08 3.10
N LEU A 168 -10.74 20.92 3.96
CA LEU A 168 -10.62 20.85 5.41
C LEU A 168 -12.00 20.69 6.05
N ARG A 169 -12.23 19.60 6.76
CA ARG A 169 -13.40 19.43 7.63
C ARG A 169 -13.05 19.76 9.07
N VAL A 170 -13.86 20.61 9.70
CA VAL A 170 -13.70 21.02 11.09
C VAL A 170 -14.96 20.68 11.88
N PRO A 171 -14.87 19.98 13.02
CA PRO A 171 -16.01 19.68 13.88
C PRO A 171 -16.73 20.94 14.35
N LYS A 172 -18.01 20.82 14.67
CA LYS A 172 -18.84 21.91 15.18
C LYS A 172 -18.20 22.60 16.39
N GLY A 173 -18.04 23.92 16.30
CA GLY A 173 -17.50 24.75 17.38
C GLY A 173 -15.98 24.66 17.57
N ALA A 174 -15.28 23.91 16.75
CA ALA A 174 -13.82 23.85 16.74
C ALA A 174 -13.22 24.87 15.74
N GLU A 175 -11.99 25.25 15.97
CA GLU A 175 -11.19 26.11 15.08
C GLU A 175 -9.95 25.35 14.61
N ALA A 176 -9.61 25.48 13.34
CA ALA A 176 -8.39 24.96 12.74
C ALA A 176 -7.50 26.13 12.30
N ASN A 177 -6.18 25.97 12.44
CA ASN A 177 -5.21 26.97 12.05
C ASN A 177 -4.20 26.31 11.10
N LEU A 178 -4.37 26.53 9.80
CA LEU A 178 -3.44 26.06 8.77
C LEU A 178 -3.12 27.18 7.78
N GLU A 179 -1.95 27.08 7.16
CA GLU A 179 -1.50 27.98 6.11
C GLU A 179 -0.80 27.17 5.00
N ILE A 180 -1.35 27.21 3.80
CA ILE A 180 -0.67 26.71 2.60
C ILE A 180 0.36 27.77 2.22
N SER A 181 1.64 27.44 2.36
CA SER A 181 2.78 28.33 2.12
C SER A 181 3.47 28.08 0.78
N ALA A 182 3.27 26.90 0.21
CA ALA A 182 3.84 26.54 -1.09
C ALA A 182 2.86 25.71 -1.93
N VAL A 183 2.82 26.02 -3.23
CA VAL A 183 2.23 25.19 -4.27
C VAL A 183 3.35 24.75 -5.20
N ASN A 184 3.60 23.43 -5.26
CA ASN A 184 4.65 22.88 -6.07
C ASN A 184 4.11 22.42 -7.41
N HIS A 185 4.57 23.06 -8.48
CA HIS A 185 4.23 22.77 -9.88
C HIS A 185 5.16 21.68 -10.41
N GLY A 186 4.65 20.45 -10.49
CA GLY A 186 5.37 19.33 -11.09
C GLY A 186 5.47 19.49 -12.61
N TYR A 187 6.68 19.61 -13.13
CA TYR A 187 6.93 19.70 -14.56
C TYR A 187 7.61 18.47 -15.14
N ARG A 188 7.94 17.52 -14.29
CA ARG A 188 8.39 16.18 -14.63
C ARG A 188 7.43 15.16 -14.05
N PHE A 189 7.36 13.97 -14.70
CA PHE A 189 6.41 12.95 -14.27
C PHE A 189 6.63 12.44 -12.86
N PHE A 190 5.50 12.10 -12.24
CA PHE A 190 5.42 11.48 -10.94
C PHE A 190 4.11 10.67 -10.91
N GLY A 191 4.18 9.34 -10.94
CA GLY A 191 3.02 8.47 -10.91
C GLY A 191 2.48 8.06 -12.29
N GLU A 192 1.18 7.78 -12.37
CA GLU A 192 0.52 7.30 -13.57
C GLU A 192 0.66 8.26 -14.76
N ARG A 193 0.79 7.70 -15.96
CA ARG A 193 1.00 8.44 -17.22
C ARG A 193 -0.15 8.25 -18.19
N GLU A 194 -0.41 9.30 -18.98
CA GLU A 194 -1.06 9.13 -20.28
C GLU A 194 -0.11 8.46 -21.28
N ALA A 195 -0.63 7.52 -22.05
CA ALA A 195 0.13 6.82 -23.07
C ALA A 195 0.73 7.80 -24.10
N GLY A 196 2.04 7.75 -24.31
CA GLY A 196 2.75 8.53 -25.33
C GLY A 196 3.77 9.55 -24.82
N LEU A 197 3.92 9.73 -23.52
CA LEU A 197 4.95 10.58 -22.95
C LEU A 197 6.23 9.77 -22.64
N ALA A 198 7.41 10.34 -22.94
CA ALA A 198 8.69 9.66 -22.81
C ALA A 198 9.03 9.35 -21.34
N THR A 199 9.66 8.18 -21.08
CA THR A 199 10.24 7.84 -19.77
C THR A 199 11.36 8.80 -19.42
N LYS A 200 11.57 9.08 -18.14
CA LYS A 200 12.72 9.86 -17.65
C LYS A 200 13.96 9.00 -17.52
N ARG A 201 13.78 7.79 -16.94
CA ARG A 201 14.87 6.84 -16.80
C ARG A 201 15.22 6.24 -18.15
N GLY A 202 16.49 5.94 -18.35
CA GLY A 202 16.96 5.26 -19.52
C GLY A 202 16.39 3.84 -19.64
N SER A 203 16.31 3.33 -20.85
CA SER A 203 15.75 1.99 -21.16
C SER A 203 16.61 0.82 -20.66
N CYS A 204 17.81 1.08 -20.15
CA CYS A 204 18.69 0.07 -19.56
C CYS A 204 18.34 -0.24 -18.09
N ASN A 205 17.51 0.57 -17.44
CA ASN A 205 17.07 0.32 -16.07
C ASN A 205 16.12 -0.88 -16.02
N ILE A 206 16.32 -1.74 -15.04
CA ILE A 206 15.58 -3.00 -14.85
C ILE A 206 14.55 -2.81 -13.74
N ASN A 207 13.27 -3.07 -14.03
CA ASN A 207 12.22 -3.03 -13.01
C ASN A 207 12.48 -4.07 -11.93
N VAL A 208 12.25 -3.72 -10.65
CA VAL A 208 12.42 -4.67 -9.54
C VAL A 208 11.52 -5.90 -9.62
N VAL A 209 10.42 -5.84 -10.37
CA VAL A 209 9.51 -6.97 -10.60
C VAL A 209 10.01 -7.96 -11.65
N CYS A 210 11.11 -7.64 -12.36
CA CYS A 210 11.78 -8.57 -13.27
C CYS A 210 12.44 -9.73 -12.51
N PRO A 211 12.81 -10.84 -13.20
CA PRO A 211 13.46 -11.99 -12.56
C PRO A 211 14.73 -11.65 -11.77
N GLN A 212 15.46 -10.60 -12.15
CA GLN A 212 16.61 -10.10 -11.40
C GLN A 212 16.25 -9.69 -9.97
N GLY A 213 15.03 -9.21 -9.74
CA GLY A 213 14.53 -8.84 -8.43
C GLY A 213 14.10 -10.02 -7.55
N ASP A 214 13.92 -11.24 -8.08
CA ASP A 214 13.42 -12.38 -7.30
C ASP A 214 14.26 -12.71 -6.06
N PRO A 215 15.61 -12.70 -6.11
CA PRO A 215 16.44 -12.93 -4.93
C PRO A 215 16.45 -11.77 -3.93
N TRP A 216 15.77 -10.65 -4.22
CA TRP A 216 15.87 -9.38 -3.52
C TRP A 216 14.54 -8.87 -2.96
N ARG A 217 13.49 -9.72 -2.92
CA ARG A 217 12.12 -9.30 -2.54
C ARG A 217 12.04 -8.60 -1.19
N ASP A 218 12.85 -8.99 -0.22
CA ASP A 218 12.93 -8.32 1.07
C ASP A 218 13.59 -6.95 0.96
N GLN A 219 14.76 -6.85 0.32
CA GLN A 219 15.49 -5.59 0.16
C GLN A 219 14.69 -4.58 -0.69
N ILE A 220 13.97 -5.05 -1.71
CA ILE A 220 13.08 -4.21 -2.53
C ILE A 220 12.05 -3.49 -1.66
N ARG A 221 11.47 -4.17 -0.66
CA ARG A 221 10.47 -3.60 0.26
C ARG A 221 11.07 -2.60 1.26
N SER A 222 12.39 -2.56 1.44
CA SER A 222 13.04 -1.57 2.31
C SER A 222 13.25 -0.23 1.62
N VAL A 223 13.32 -0.22 0.30
CA VAL A 223 13.66 0.96 -0.50
C VAL A 223 12.42 1.75 -0.86
N ALA A 224 12.49 3.06 -0.69
CA ALA A 224 11.42 4.00 -1.00
C ALA A 224 11.92 5.16 -1.86
N ARG A 225 11.05 5.68 -2.69
CA ARG A 225 11.24 7.00 -3.27
C ARG A 225 10.94 8.06 -2.21
N ILE A 226 11.81 9.04 -2.09
CA ILE A 226 11.58 10.18 -1.19
C ILE A 226 11.50 11.48 -1.98
N THR A 227 10.65 12.40 -1.49
CA THR A 227 10.63 13.78 -1.99
C THR A 227 10.94 14.76 -0.87
N VAL A 228 11.74 15.75 -1.20
CA VAL A 228 12.25 16.76 -0.27
C VAL A 228 11.66 18.12 -0.64
N VAL A 229 11.03 18.79 0.32
CA VAL A 229 10.36 20.09 0.15
C VAL A 229 9.34 20.08 -1.02
N GLY A 230 8.87 18.91 -1.42
CA GLY A 230 7.93 18.71 -2.52
C GLY A 230 8.46 19.04 -3.92
N VAL A 231 9.77 19.24 -4.08
CA VAL A 231 10.38 19.66 -5.36
C VAL A 231 11.54 18.77 -5.82
N GLY A 232 12.32 18.20 -4.90
CA GLY A 232 13.42 17.29 -5.16
C GLY A 232 13.06 15.85 -4.87
N SER A 233 13.73 14.88 -5.50
CA SER A 233 13.53 13.45 -5.29
C SER A 233 14.84 12.72 -5.16
N CYS A 234 14.90 11.80 -4.22
CA CYS A 234 15.99 10.86 -3.98
C CYS A 234 15.44 9.47 -3.67
N THR A 235 16.33 8.56 -3.32
CA THR A 235 16.06 7.22 -2.80
C THR A 235 16.43 7.16 -1.31
N GLY A 236 15.67 6.43 -0.54
CA GLY A 236 16.01 6.10 0.85
C GLY A 236 15.63 4.66 1.16
N GLN A 237 16.19 4.10 2.22
CA GLN A 237 15.82 2.76 2.69
C GLN A 237 15.67 2.71 4.20
N LEU A 238 14.66 1.97 4.67
CA LEU A 238 14.57 1.62 6.09
C LEU A 238 15.72 0.71 6.47
N VAL A 239 16.33 0.97 7.63
CA VAL A 239 17.41 0.17 8.20
C VAL A 239 17.04 -0.32 9.59
N ASN A 240 17.40 -1.58 9.89
CA ASN A 240 17.18 -2.21 11.19
C ASN A 240 18.16 -1.67 12.23
N ASN A 241 17.86 -1.84 13.52
CA ASN A 241 18.75 -1.55 14.64
C ASN A 241 18.85 -2.77 15.57
N THR A 242 19.87 -2.82 16.44
CA THR A 242 20.13 -3.97 17.32
C THR A 242 19.07 -4.19 18.39
N ALA A 243 18.24 -3.20 18.71
CA ALA A 243 17.08 -3.40 19.58
C ALA A 243 15.92 -4.10 18.85
N GLU A 244 15.96 -4.15 17.52
CA GLU A 244 14.91 -4.73 16.66
C GLU A 244 13.49 -4.22 16.98
N ASP A 245 13.40 -2.97 17.38
CA ASP A 245 12.20 -2.31 17.91
C ASP A 245 11.35 -1.61 16.83
N LEU A 246 11.73 -1.76 15.55
CA LEU A 246 11.07 -1.17 14.38
C LEU A 246 11.05 0.37 14.38
N ARG A 247 11.95 1.02 15.12
CA ARG A 247 12.12 2.48 14.95
C ARG A 247 12.36 2.79 13.47
N PRO A 248 11.57 3.69 12.89
CA PRO A 248 11.55 3.87 11.43
C PRO A 248 12.72 4.74 10.96
N TYR A 249 13.93 4.24 11.17
CA TYR A 249 15.14 4.85 10.65
C TYR A 249 15.24 4.65 9.14
N LEU A 250 15.36 5.76 8.42
CA LEU A 250 15.54 5.76 6.97
C LEU A 250 16.90 6.38 6.65
N LEU A 251 17.76 5.63 5.98
CA LEU A 251 19.06 6.05 5.51
C LEU A 251 18.94 6.61 4.09
N THR A 252 19.59 7.74 3.82
CA THR A 252 19.73 8.36 2.49
C THR A 252 21.05 9.09 2.39
N ALA A 253 21.32 9.80 1.29
CA ALA A 253 22.50 10.66 1.15
C ALA A 253 22.31 12.00 1.87
N GLU A 254 23.39 12.60 2.36
CA GLU A 254 23.34 13.93 3.01
C GLU A 254 22.97 15.03 2.01
N HIS A 255 23.47 14.97 0.79
CA HIS A 255 23.09 15.94 -0.23
C HIS A 255 21.60 15.87 -0.64
N CYS A 256 20.85 14.84 -0.20
CA CYS A 256 19.39 14.75 -0.33
C CYS A 256 18.67 15.45 0.81
N ILE A 257 19.20 15.37 2.05
CA ILE A 257 18.62 15.97 3.24
C ILE A 257 19.76 16.54 4.10
N VAL A 258 19.96 17.83 4.00
CA VAL A 258 21.09 18.51 4.63
C VAL A 258 20.76 19.07 6.02
N ASP A 259 19.48 19.29 6.33
CA ASP A 259 19.07 19.90 7.59
C ASP A 259 17.70 19.41 8.11
N SER A 260 17.36 19.84 9.32
CA SER A 260 16.11 19.47 9.98
C SER A 260 14.86 20.02 9.29
N SER A 261 14.97 21.10 8.50
CA SER A 261 13.80 21.65 7.79
C SER A 261 13.46 20.80 6.56
N GLU A 262 14.46 20.31 5.88
CA GLU A 262 14.30 19.37 4.77
C GLU A 262 13.80 18.00 5.25
N ALA A 263 14.33 17.50 6.38
CA ALA A 263 13.85 16.30 7.02
C ALA A 263 12.35 16.40 7.39
N ALA A 264 11.94 17.50 8.02
CA ALA A 264 10.54 17.73 8.38
C ALA A 264 9.61 17.85 7.16
N ALA A 265 10.14 18.24 6.01
CA ALA A 265 9.41 18.39 4.75
C ALA A 265 9.44 17.13 3.85
N LEU A 266 9.90 16.02 4.40
CA LEU A 266 10.01 14.74 3.68
C LEU A 266 8.62 14.12 3.42
N VAL A 267 8.46 13.56 2.22
CA VAL A 267 7.37 12.61 1.91
C VAL A 267 7.99 11.35 1.33
N VAL A 268 7.62 10.22 1.91
CA VAL A 268 8.10 8.88 1.52
C VAL A 268 7.01 8.17 0.74
N TYR A 269 7.37 7.54 -0.39
CA TYR A 269 6.49 6.71 -1.21
C TYR A 269 7.02 5.28 -1.23
N TRP A 270 6.24 4.38 -0.62
CA TRP A 270 6.54 2.96 -0.54
C TRP A 270 6.02 2.22 -1.77
N ASN A 271 6.69 1.14 -2.14
CA ASN A 271 6.28 0.25 -3.24
C ASN A 271 5.92 1.00 -4.54
N TYR A 272 6.61 2.12 -4.81
CA TYR A 272 6.48 2.85 -6.06
C TYR A 272 7.24 2.08 -7.16
N GLU A 273 6.58 1.10 -7.76
CA GLU A 273 7.15 0.16 -8.71
C GLU A 273 6.11 -0.23 -9.77
N THR A 274 6.57 -0.74 -10.92
CA THR A 274 5.69 -1.22 -11.98
C THR A 274 5.01 -2.53 -11.59
N SER A 275 3.89 -2.88 -12.24
CA SER A 275 3.20 -4.14 -11.99
C SER A 275 3.78 -5.30 -12.80
N THR A 276 4.48 -5.03 -13.91
CA THR A 276 5.14 -6.04 -14.77
C THR A 276 6.55 -5.62 -15.16
N CYS A 277 7.36 -6.58 -15.63
CA CYS A 277 8.73 -6.34 -16.05
C CYS A 277 8.84 -5.43 -17.27
N GLU A 278 7.90 -5.53 -18.20
CA GLU A 278 7.92 -4.79 -19.47
C GLU A 278 7.34 -3.38 -19.37
N GLU A 279 6.63 -3.05 -18.29
CA GLU A 279 6.06 -1.73 -18.08
C GLU A 279 7.12 -0.75 -17.58
N PHE A 280 7.00 0.50 -18.04
CA PHE A 280 7.90 1.58 -17.64
C PHE A 280 7.18 2.65 -16.78
N PHE A 281 5.96 2.41 -16.36
CA PHE A 281 5.11 3.35 -15.60
C PHE A 281 3.97 2.60 -14.92
N GLY A 282 3.25 3.29 -14.03
CA GLY A 282 2.06 2.75 -13.37
C GLY A 282 2.26 2.47 -11.89
N GLY A 283 3.38 2.94 -11.31
CA GLY A 283 3.63 2.85 -9.87
C GLY A 283 2.57 3.61 -9.07
N SER A 284 2.06 2.99 -8.00
CA SER A 284 1.05 3.60 -7.14
C SER A 284 1.65 4.64 -6.19
N LEU A 285 0.97 5.77 -6.03
CA LEU A 285 1.31 6.82 -5.06
C LEU A 285 0.50 6.73 -3.76
N SER A 286 -0.34 5.71 -3.60
CA SER A 286 -1.27 5.59 -2.46
C SER A 286 -0.57 5.23 -1.15
N GLN A 287 0.57 4.53 -1.21
CA GLN A 287 1.33 4.13 -0.05
C GLN A 287 2.39 5.19 0.28
N ASN A 288 1.97 6.20 1.03
CA ASN A 288 2.86 7.31 1.38
C ASN A 288 2.69 7.75 2.84
N GLN A 289 3.70 8.45 3.34
CA GLN A 289 3.68 9.13 4.63
C GLN A 289 4.58 10.36 4.63
N SER A 290 4.28 11.33 5.51
CA SER A 290 4.96 12.62 5.56
C SER A 290 5.55 12.86 6.95
N GLY A 291 6.67 13.59 6.97
CA GLY A 291 7.31 14.07 8.17
C GLY A 291 8.39 13.13 8.71
N SER A 292 9.48 13.72 9.15
CA SER A 292 10.61 13.05 9.80
C SER A 292 11.47 14.03 10.58
N THR A 293 12.42 13.49 11.32
CA THR A 293 13.44 14.24 12.08
C THR A 293 14.82 13.78 11.64
N LEU A 294 15.74 14.73 11.37
CA LEU A 294 17.14 14.43 11.13
C LEU A 294 17.79 13.94 12.42
N VAL A 295 18.42 12.76 12.37
CA VAL A 295 19.00 12.10 13.53
C VAL A 295 20.52 12.18 13.52
N SER A 296 21.13 11.88 12.38
CA SER A 296 22.58 11.92 12.20
C SER A 296 22.89 12.15 10.73
N SER A 297 23.95 12.91 10.44
CA SER A 297 24.41 13.11 9.06
C SER A 297 25.89 13.40 9.01
N TRP A 298 26.54 13.00 7.92
CA TRP A 298 27.93 13.36 7.68
C TRP A 298 28.08 13.88 6.25
N SER A 299 28.56 15.13 6.17
CA SER A 299 28.57 15.92 4.93
C SER A 299 29.27 15.21 3.77
N ILE A 300 28.75 15.43 2.57
CA ILE A 300 29.40 15.03 1.32
C ILE A 300 30.77 15.69 1.13
N THR A 301 31.02 16.87 1.73
CA THR A 301 32.26 17.63 1.57
C THR A 301 33.42 17.04 2.37
N ASP A 302 33.17 16.72 3.63
CA ASP A 302 34.18 16.31 4.59
C ASP A 302 34.00 14.87 5.08
N GLY A 303 32.93 14.20 4.67
CA GLY A 303 32.51 12.90 5.16
C GLY A 303 32.15 11.92 4.04
N SER A 304 31.25 11.02 4.36
CA SER A 304 30.84 9.91 3.50
C SER A 304 29.41 10.03 2.94
N ASP A 305 28.83 11.24 3.01
CA ASP A 305 27.54 11.59 2.37
C ASP A 305 26.36 10.71 2.82
N PHE A 306 26.04 10.74 4.11
CA PHE A 306 24.83 10.08 4.60
C PHE A 306 23.99 10.99 5.49
N SER A 307 22.68 10.78 5.47
CA SER A 307 21.73 11.26 6.48
C SER A 307 20.88 10.09 6.96
N LEU A 308 20.82 9.93 8.28
CA LEU A 308 19.88 9.07 8.97
C LEU A 308 18.75 9.94 9.51
N ILE A 309 17.54 9.60 9.12
CA ILE A 309 16.33 10.28 9.58
C ILE A 309 15.40 9.28 10.27
N GLU A 310 14.65 9.75 11.25
CA GLU A 310 13.58 8.97 11.89
C GLU A 310 12.24 9.51 11.39
N LEU A 311 11.44 8.67 10.75
CA LEU A 311 10.09 9.03 10.29
C LEU A 311 9.20 9.33 11.49
N ASP A 312 8.30 10.30 11.39
CA ASP A 312 7.41 10.70 12.49
C ASP A 312 6.44 9.58 12.92
N HIS A 313 6.23 8.59 12.05
CA HIS A 313 5.38 7.43 12.29
C HIS A 313 5.99 6.18 11.67
N GLU A 314 5.77 5.04 12.29
CA GLU A 314 6.04 3.76 11.65
C GLU A 314 5.23 3.66 10.35
N PRO A 315 5.80 3.08 9.27
CA PRO A 315 5.04 2.77 8.06
C PRO A 315 3.82 1.91 8.39
N SER A 316 2.71 2.15 7.68
CA SER A 316 1.52 1.30 7.86
C SER A 316 1.89 -0.17 7.61
N PRO A 317 1.40 -1.11 8.44
CA PRO A 317 1.58 -2.54 8.20
C PRO A 317 1.14 -2.99 6.79
N ASP A 318 0.12 -2.32 6.22
CA ASP A 318 -0.36 -2.59 4.86
C ASP A 318 0.67 -2.26 3.77
N PHE A 319 1.71 -1.51 4.09
CA PHE A 319 2.80 -1.21 3.14
C PHE A 319 3.79 -2.37 3.02
N ASN A 320 3.73 -3.33 3.94
CA ASN A 320 4.58 -4.52 3.94
C ASN A 320 6.06 -4.19 3.76
N VAL A 321 6.55 -3.18 4.47
CA VAL A 321 7.93 -2.72 4.39
C VAL A 321 8.90 -3.71 5.06
N TYR A 322 10.17 -3.59 4.70
CA TYR A 322 11.27 -4.33 5.29
C TYR A 322 12.31 -3.36 5.83
N TYR A 323 12.91 -3.65 6.95
CA TYR A 323 14.04 -2.93 7.51
C TYR A 323 15.31 -3.64 7.09
N ALA A 324 16.08 -3.03 6.20
CA ALA A 324 17.29 -3.65 5.66
C ALA A 324 18.32 -3.93 6.76
N GLY A 325 18.98 -5.07 6.64
CA GLY A 325 20.20 -5.35 7.40
C GLY A 325 21.36 -4.50 6.88
N TRP A 326 22.41 -4.38 7.67
CA TRP A 326 23.59 -3.59 7.33
C TRP A 326 24.88 -4.27 7.80
N ASP A 327 26.01 -3.86 7.21
CA ASP A 327 27.33 -4.35 7.55
C ASP A 327 28.35 -3.20 7.63
N ALA A 328 28.79 -2.91 8.85
CA ALA A 328 29.77 -1.87 9.16
C ALA A 328 31.22 -2.40 9.25
N ARG A 329 31.45 -3.68 8.96
CA ARG A 329 32.79 -4.25 8.95
C ARG A 329 33.61 -3.69 7.78
N ASP A 330 34.93 -3.62 7.95
CA ASP A 330 35.85 -3.28 6.87
C ASP A 330 36.06 -4.49 5.93
N GLN A 331 34.96 -4.86 5.25
CA GLN A 331 34.97 -5.97 4.30
C GLN A 331 34.41 -5.48 2.95
N ILE A 332 35.02 -5.93 1.86
CA ILE A 332 34.61 -5.58 0.51
C ILE A 332 33.80 -6.76 -0.04
N PRO A 333 32.54 -6.55 -0.48
CA PRO A 333 31.77 -7.56 -1.18
C PRO A 333 32.48 -8.07 -2.44
N ILE A 334 32.20 -9.30 -2.85
CA ILE A 334 32.71 -9.84 -4.13
C ILE A 334 31.80 -9.52 -5.32
N ALA A 335 30.56 -9.11 -5.03
CA ALA A 335 29.53 -8.72 -5.99
C ALA A 335 28.49 -7.87 -5.28
N THR A 336 27.89 -6.93 -5.97
CA THR A 336 26.97 -5.96 -5.38
C THR A 336 25.69 -5.75 -6.19
N THR A 337 24.66 -5.27 -5.52
CA THR A 337 23.38 -4.91 -6.14
C THR A 337 22.88 -3.63 -5.51
N THR A 338 22.37 -2.71 -6.32
CA THR A 338 21.66 -1.54 -5.81
C THR A 338 20.19 -1.56 -6.22
N ILE A 339 19.33 -1.06 -5.31
CA ILE A 339 17.89 -0.89 -5.53
C ILE A 339 17.58 0.58 -5.30
N HIS A 340 16.98 1.23 -6.32
CA HIS A 340 16.93 2.69 -6.35
C HIS A 340 15.77 3.21 -7.22
N HIS A 341 15.64 4.54 -7.34
CA HIS A 341 14.64 5.23 -8.15
C HIS A 341 15.33 6.10 -9.23
N PRO A 342 15.79 5.51 -10.35
CA PRO A 342 16.50 6.23 -11.41
C PRO A 342 15.56 7.20 -12.12
N GLY A 343 16.05 8.39 -12.48
CA GLY A 343 15.23 9.45 -13.04
C GLY A 343 14.12 9.95 -12.12
N ALA A 344 14.15 9.57 -10.83
CA ALA A 344 13.03 9.72 -9.91
C ALA A 344 11.76 8.99 -10.42
N ASP A 345 11.93 7.88 -11.10
CA ASP A 345 10.88 7.02 -11.67
C ASP A 345 10.65 5.78 -10.79
N GLU A 346 9.94 4.78 -11.29
CA GLU A 346 9.64 3.54 -10.57
C GLU A 346 10.91 2.80 -10.16
N LYS A 347 10.79 2.07 -9.07
CA LYS A 347 11.89 1.32 -8.45
C LYS A 347 12.57 0.38 -9.44
N SER A 348 13.90 0.45 -9.50
CA SER A 348 14.76 -0.34 -10.37
C SER A 348 15.82 -1.08 -9.57
N ILE A 349 16.39 -2.10 -10.19
CA ILE A 349 17.50 -2.91 -9.66
C ILE A 349 18.65 -2.89 -10.66
N THR A 350 19.88 -2.81 -10.14
CA THR A 350 21.11 -2.77 -10.91
C THR A 350 22.13 -3.71 -10.26
N LEU A 351 22.83 -4.52 -11.04
CA LEU A 351 23.66 -5.62 -10.58
C LEU A 351 25.08 -5.50 -11.10
N ASP A 352 26.04 -5.91 -10.25
CA ASP A 352 27.47 -6.02 -10.57
C ASP A 352 28.04 -7.29 -9.93
N ASP A 353 28.69 -8.12 -10.72
CA ASP A 353 29.31 -9.38 -10.31
C ASP A 353 30.79 -9.21 -9.90
N ASP A 354 31.34 -8.00 -10.08
CA ASP A 354 32.70 -7.64 -9.71
C ASP A 354 32.78 -6.94 -8.34
N PRO A 355 33.91 -7.09 -7.59
CA PRO A 355 34.08 -6.42 -6.31
C PRO A 355 34.32 -4.93 -6.46
N PRO A 356 33.58 -4.07 -5.73
CA PRO A 356 33.86 -2.64 -5.70
C PRO A 356 35.23 -2.37 -5.04
N ILE A 357 35.78 -1.20 -5.28
CA ILE A 357 37.05 -0.78 -4.68
C ILE A 357 36.86 0.31 -3.64
N VAL A 358 37.70 0.32 -2.60
CA VAL A 358 37.69 1.41 -1.61
C VAL A 358 38.45 2.61 -2.20
N THR A 359 37.81 3.79 -2.17
CA THR A 359 38.35 5.03 -2.73
C THR A 359 37.94 6.25 -1.93
N ASN A 360 38.41 7.43 -2.32
CA ASN A 360 37.78 8.71 -2.00
C ASN A 360 36.70 9.01 -3.06
N ARG A 361 35.76 9.90 -2.72
CA ARG A 361 34.66 10.28 -3.62
C ARG A 361 35.19 10.75 -4.99
N GLY A 362 34.65 10.21 -6.04
CA GLY A 362 35.09 10.51 -7.42
C GLY A 362 36.42 9.85 -7.79
N GLY A 363 36.90 8.93 -6.98
CA GLY A 363 38.15 8.23 -7.22
C GLY A 363 37.93 6.85 -7.85
N VAL A 364 38.81 6.49 -8.80
CA VAL A 364 38.88 5.15 -9.39
C VAL A 364 40.23 4.47 -9.07
N VAL A 365 41.01 5.04 -8.16
CA VAL A 365 42.28 4.47 -7.68
C VAL A 365 42.06 4.00 -6.25
N PRO A 366 42.38 2.73 -5.91
CA PRO A 366 42.23 2.21 -4.58
C PRO A 366 42.96 3.02 -3.50
N ASP A 367 42.24 3.36 -2.43
CA ASP A 367 42.75 4.00 -1.22
C ASP A 367 42.16 3.28 0.00
N GLN A 368 42.98 2.53 0.72
CA GLN A 368 42.52 1.75 1.90
C GLN A 368 41.88 2.60 3.01
N ASN A 369 42.16 3.90 3.05
CA ASN A 369 41.56 4.84 4.01
C ASN A 369 40.36 5.61 3.40
N GLY A 370 39.94 5.24 2.18
CA GLY A 370 38.85 5.90 1.49
C GLY A 370 37.51 5.72 2.21
N LEU A 371 36.71 6.78 2.15
CA LEU A 371 35.38 6.81 2.77
C LEU A 371 34.28 6.21 1.87
N TYR A 372 34.63 5.81 0.66
CA TYR A 372 33.68 5.36 -0.39
C TYR A 372 34.02 3.97 -0.91
N LEU A 373 32.99 3.29 -1.40
CA LEU A 373 33.09 2.17 -2.33
C LEU A 373 32.81 2.70 -3.73
N THR A 374 33.65 2.36 -4.69
CA THR A 374 33.44 2.67 -6.10
C THR A 374 33.13 1.38 -6.84
N VAL A 375 31.94 1.28 -7.42
CA VAL A 375 31.56 0.33 -8.44
C VAL A 375 32.09 0.90 -9.74
N LEU A 376 32.95 0.18 -10.46
CA LEU A 376 33.68 0.71 -11.62
C LEU A 376 32.82 0.72 -12.87
N ASP A 377 31.92 -0.23 -13.00
CA ASP A 377 30.92 -0.39 -14.06
C ASP A 377 29.80 -1.28 -13.57
N TRP A 378 28.70 -1.35 -14.29
CA TRP A 378 27.54 -2.17 -13.96
C TRP A 378 27.32 -3.23 -15.05
N ASP A 379 27.21 -4.50 -14.65
CA ASP A 379 26.90 -5.60 -15.57
C ASP A 379 25.47 -5.53 -16.12
N GLU A 380 24.49 -5.21 -15.27
CA GLU A 380 23.09 -5.07 -15.67
C GLU A 380 22.46 -3.83 -15.02
N GLY A 381 21.85 -2.97 -15.81
CA GLY A 381 21.22 -1.75 -15.33
C GLY A 381 22.17 -0.56 -15.26
N THR A 382 21.84 0.46 -14.49
CA THR A 382 22.66 1.66 -14.22
C THR A 382 22.01 2.48 -13.09
N THR A 383 22.69 3.52 -12.61
CA THR A 383 22.05 4.58 -11.81
C THR A 383 21.82 5.84 -12.63
N GLU A 384 20.94 6.71 -12.16
CA GLU A 384 20.63 8.01 -12.78
C GLU A 384 20.27 9.03 -11.69
N PRO A 385 20.17 10.35 -11.98
CA PRO A 385 19.67 11.33 -11.01
C PRO A 385 18.36 10.90 -10.34
N GLY A 386 18.29 10.92 -9.01
CA GLY A 386 17.18 10.35 -8.23
C GLY A 386 17.53 9.04 -7.53
N SER A 387 18.54 8.31 -8.01
CA SER A 387 19.09 7.10 -7.35
C SER A 387 19.87 7.43 -6.07
N SER A 388 20.28 8.68 -5.89
CA SER A 388 21.00 9.18 -4.71
C SER A 388 20.40 8.69 -3.41
N GLY A 389 21.25 8.16 -2.52
CA GLY A 389 20.83 7.57 -1.25
C GLY A 389 20.46 6.09 -1.33
N GLY A 390 20.28 5.50 -2.53
CA GLY A 390 20.01 4.08 -2.72
C GLY A 390 21.12 3.20 -2.16
N CYS A 391 20.73 2.12 -1.48
CA CYS A 391 21.70 1.24 -0.81
C CYS A 391 22.43 0.34 -1.78
N LEU A 392 23.76 0.21 -1.58
CA LEU A 392 24.56 -0.86 -2.16
C LEU A 392 24.49 -2.08 -1.25
N PHE A 393 23.98 -3.18 -1.76
CA PHE A 393 23.86 -4.44 -1.01
C PHE A 393 24.95 -5.43 -1.41
N ASP A 394 25.51 -6.13 -0.44
CA ASP A 394 26.37 -7.30 -0.67
C ASP A 394 25.50 -8.48 -1.16
N ASN A 395 25.84 -9.03 -2.34
CA ASN A 395 25.09 -10.13 -2.96
C ASN A 395 25.04 -11.39 -2.10
N ALA A 396 26.06 -11.64 -1.26
CA ALA A 396 26.15 -12.83 -0.44
C ALA A 396 25.30 -12.73 0.83
N THR A 397 25.33 -11.57 1.51
CA THR A 397 24.71 -11.39 2.83
C THR A 397 23.37 -10.64 2.76
N LYS A 398 23.07 -10.00 1.65
CA LYS A 398 21.89 -9.13 1.44
C LYS A 398 21.86 -7.90 2.38
N ARG A 399 23.01 -7.54 2.96
CA ARG A 399 23.16 -6.41 3.87
C ARG A 399 23.62 -5.17 3.11
N CYS A 400 23.14 -4.01 3.58
CA CYS A 400 23.59 -2.71 3.10
C CYS A 400 25.03 -2.45 3.51
N VAL A 401 25.89 -2.10 2.57
CA VAL A 401 27.31 -1.79 2.77
C VAL A 401 27.67 -0.34 2.44
N GLY A 402 26.71 0.43 1.90
CA GLY A 402 26.88 1.84 1.58
C GLY A 402 25.63 2.44 0.95
N ASN A 403 25.60 3.77 0.76
CA ASN A 403 24.54 4.49 0.05
C ASN A 403 25.09 5.35 -1.08
N LEU A 404 24.36 5.45 -2.18
CA LEU A 404 24.79 6.16 -3.38
C LEU A 404 24.97 7.66 -3.12
N SER A 405 26.19 8.13 -3.34
CA SER A 405 26.58 9.56 -3.32
C SER A 405 26.51 10.19 -4.72
N GLY A 406 26.68 9.40 -5.78
CA GLY A 406 26.67 9.85 -7.16
C GLY A 406 27.63 9.04 -8.01
N GLY A 407 27.77 9.41 -9.28
CA GLY A 407 28.63 8.73 -10.22
C GLY A 407 28.53 9.30 -11.62
N ASP A 408 29.17 8.61 -12.53
CA ASP A 408 29.20 8.89 -13.96
C ASP A 408 28.42 7.85 -14.77
N ALA A 409 27.92 6.81 -14.10
CA ALA A 409 27.12 5.77 -14.72
C ALA A 409 25.82 6.35 -15.33
N ALA A 410 25.48 5.88 -16.50
CA ALA A 410 24.26 6.23 -17.23
C ALA A 410 23.99 5.20 -18.34
N CYS A 411 22.75 5.11 -18.81
CA CYS A 411 22.45 4.27 -19.95
C CYS A 411 23.37 4.55 -21.14
N GLY A 412 24.07 3.52 -21.59
CA GLY A 412 24.94 3.55 -22.76
C GLY A 412 26.40 3.93 -22.49
N ASN A 413 26.81 3.94 -21.22
CA ASN A 413 28.20 4.00 -20.82
C ASN A 413 28.54 2.91 -19.79
N ASP A 414 29.83 2.66 -19.57
CA ASP A 414 30.38 1.75 -18.58
C ASP A 414 31.27 2.58 -17.64
N LEU A 415 30.64 3.49 -16.86
CA LEU A 415 31.31 4.39 -15.95
C LEU A 415 30.91 4.11 -14.50
N ASP A 416 31.68 4.69 -13.58
CA ASP A 416 31.67 4.38 -12.17
C ASP A 416 30.60 5.13 -11.36
N ASP A 417 30.23 4.49 -10.23
CA ASP A 417 29.37 5.06 -9.17
C ASP A 417 30.06 4.98 -7.81
N TRP A 418 29.83 5.99 -6.96
CA TRP A 418 30.45 6.13 -5.64
C TRP A 418 29.42 6.02 -4.53
N TYR A 419 29.67 5.09 -3.62
CA TYR A 419 28.82 4.83 -2.46
C TYR A 419 29.56 5.20 -1.17
N GLY A 420 29.00 6.06 -0.33
CA GLY A 420 29.51 6.27 1.00
C GLY A 420 29.49 4.93 1.78
N ARG A 421 30.65 4.53 2.36
CA ARG A 421 30.78 3.22 3.01
C ARG A 421 30.02 3.18 4.32
N PHE A 422 29.25 2.15 4.56
CA PHE A 422 28.61 1.92 5.84
C PHE A 422 29.63 1.79 6.97
N HIS A 423 30.81 1.19 6.71
CA HIS A 423 31.96 1.18 7.62
C HIS A 423 32.38 2.60 8.05
N SER A 424 32.43 3.54 7.13
CA SER A 424 32.77 4.95 7.41
C SER A 424 31.65 5.68 8.15
N HIS A 425 30.40 5.42 7.79
CA HIS A 425 29.23 5.97 8.48
C HIS A 425 29.16 5.53 9.95
N TRP A 426 29.66 4.31 10.26
CA TRP A 426 29.58 3.71 11.57
C TRP A 426 30.28 4.51 12.65
N THR A 427 31.47 5.04 12.35
CA THR A 427 32.27 5.85 13.25
C THR A 427 32.14 7.35 13.00
N GLY A 428 31.77 7.74 11.76
CA GLY A 428 31.62 9.12 11.34
C GLY A 428 32.80 9.99 11.76
N ASP A 429 32.50 11.22 12.21
CA ASP A 429 33.46 12.15 12.83
C ASP A 429 33.56 11.94 14.36
N GLY A 430 33.02 10.84 14.89
CA GLY A 430 33.13 10.45 16.30
C GLY A 430 32.04 11.02 17.22
N THR A 431 31.04 11.75 16.70
CA THR A 431 29.93 12.27 17.52
C THR A 431 28.59 11.60 17.12
N PRO A 432 27.60 11.54 18.03
CA PRO A 432 26.30 10.96 17.71
C PRO A 432 25.60 11.61 16.51
N GLU A 433 25.85 12.90 16.27
CA GLU A 433 25.27 13.66 15.17
C GLU A 433 25.88 13.31 13.81
N THR A 434 27.05 12.63 13.81
CA THR A 434 27.82 12.35 12.59
C THR A 434 28.09 10.87 12.36
N ARG A 435 27.55 9.95 13.19
CA ARG A 435 27.79 8.52 13.07
C ARG A 435 26.51 7.68 13.27
N LEU A 436 26.51 6.48 12.69
CA LEU A 436 25.36 5.56 12.78
C LEU A 436 25.37 4.68 14.04
N SER A 437 26.55 4.43 14.65
CA SER A 437 26.68 3.45 15.74
C SER A 437 25.81 3.76 16.96
N ASP A 438 25.61 5.02 17.33
CA ASP A 438 24.78 5.40 18.47
C ASP A 438 23.29 5.10 18.26
N TRP A 439 22.85 5.05 17.02
CA TRP A 439 21.44 4.91 16.63
C TRP A 439 21.09 3.48 16.21
N LEU A 440 22.00 2.81 15.47
CA LEU A 440 21.75 1.47 14.96
C LEU A 440 22.29 0.35 15.89
N ASP A 441 23.14 0.67 16.90
CA ASP A 441 23.50 -0.22 18.00
C ASP A 441 23.13 0.36 19.38
N PRO A 442 21.84 0.69 19.64
CA PRO A 442 21.40 1.29 20.91
C PRO A 442 21.64 0.37 22.12
N LEU A 443 21.85 -0.93 21.90
CA LEU A 443 22.19 -1.87 22.97
C LEU A 443 23.67 -1.83 23.37
N GLY A 444 24.54 -1.20 22.58
CA GLY A 444 25.97 -1.05 22.86
C GLY A 444 26.72 -2.38 22.87
N GLY A 445 26.35 -3.28 22.00
CA GLY A 445 26.92 -4.63 21.89
C GLY A 445 28.18 -4.71 21.03
N ASP A 446 28.72 -3.58 20.54
CA ASP A 446 29.78 -3.53 19.53
C ASP A 446 29.44 -4.37 18.28
N THR A 447 28.14 -4.42 17.94
CA THR A 447 27.63 -5.17 16.80
C THR A 447 28.01 -4.44 15.50
N LEU A 448 28.74 -5.11 14.63
CA LEU A 448 29.21 -4.52 13.36
C LEU A 448 28.39 -4.97 12.15
N TYR A 449 27.40 -5.83 12.32
CA TYR A 449 26.47 -6.21 11.25
C TYR A 449 25.18 -6.72 11.86
N LEU A 450 24.11 -6.55 11.15
CA LEU A 450 22.78 -7.00 11.54
C LEU A 450 22.00 -7.44 10.30
N ASP A 451 21.20 -8.49 10.43
CA ASP A 451 20.29 -8.92 9.38
C ASP A 451 19.04 -8.03 9.35
N GLY A 452 18.40 -7.99 8.21
CA GLY A 452 17.17 -7.21 8.07
C GLY A 452 15.98 -7.88 8.76
N LYS A 453 14.93 -7.10 8.92
CA LYS A 453 13.70 -7.51 9.61
C LYS A 453 12.47 -6.99 8.87
N ASN A 454 11.41 -7.80 8.82
CA ASN A 454 10.13 -7.32 8.32
C ASN A 454 9.56 -6.21 9.22
N GLY A 455 9.09 -5.14 8.63
CA GLY A 455 8.48 -4.01 9.32
C GLY A 455 6.99 -4.20 9.51
N GLY A 456 6.51 -3.91 10.72
CA GLY A 456 5.13 -3.69 11.11
C GLY A 456 4.02 -4.61 10.58
N GLY A 457 4.29 -5.77 10.39
CA GLY A 457 3.81 -7.10 10.41
C GLY A 457 5.06 -7.87 10.72
N SER A 458 5.33 -8.22 11.97
CA SER A 458 6.55 -8.90 12.36
C SER A 458 6.84 -10.04 11.37
N ALA A 459 8.12 -10.36 11.12
CA ALA A 459 8.47 -11.64 10.50
C ALA A 459 7.86 -12.73 11.37
N GLY A 460 6.56 -12.87 11.23
CA GLY A 460 5.75 -13.61 12.13
C GLY A 460 4.32 -13.15 12.21
N ASP A 461 3.91 -11.91 11.90
CA ASP A 461 2.48 -11.60 11.85
C ASP A 461 1.88 -12.31 10.66
N GLU A 462 1.24 -13.39 10.97
CA GLU A 462 0.49 -14.15 9.96
C GLU A 462 -0.87 -13.51 9.79
N THR A 463 -1.23 -13.20 8.56
CA THR A 463 -2.61 -12.89 8.19
C THR A 463 -3.21 -14.10 7.47
N TRP A 464 -4.28 -14.60 8.05
CA TRP A 464 -5.00 -15.77 7.54
C TRP A 464 -6.33 -15.32 6.94
N LEU A 465 -6.53 -15.59 5.66
CA LEU A 465 -7.77 -15.30 4.94
C LEU A 465 -8.73 -16.48 5.04
N ILE A 466 -9.98 -16.20 5.37
CA ILE A 466 -11.08 -17.16 5.39
C ILE A 466 -12.15 -16.68 4.39
N PRO A 467 -12.19 -17.25 3.19
CA PRO A 467 -12.98 -16.69 2.09
C PRO A 467 -14.50 -16.76 2.26
N ALA A 468 -15.01 -17.58 3.18
CA ALA A 468 -16.46 -17.76 3.34
C ALA A 468 -16.85 -17.99 4.80
N VAL A 469 -17.52 -17.00 5.40
CA VAL A 469 -18.11 -17.09 6.74
C VAL A 469 -19.53 -16.57 6.73
N ALA A 470 -20.37 -17.09 7.61
CA ALA A 470 -21.77 -16.69 7.69
C ALA A 470 -22.33 -16.82 9.11
N SER A 471 -23.22 -15.88 9.45
CA SER A 471 -24.12 -15.93 10.59
C SER A 471 -25.47 -15.36 10.13
N LEU A 472 -26.33 -16.23 9.54
CA LEU A 472 -27.59 -15.79 8.94
C LEU A 472 -28.54 -16.99 8.65
N GLN A 473 -29.82 -16.68 8.48
CA GLN A 473 -30.80 -17.62 7.98
C GLN A 473 -30.63 -17.79 6.45
N GLY A 474 -30.41 -19.02 6.02
CA GLY A 474 -30.29 -19.37 4.62
C GLY A 474 -31.59 -19.85 3.97
N LYS A 475 -31.49 -20.45 2.77
CA LYS A 475 -32.61 -21.09 2.09
C LYS A 475 -33.06 -22.35 2.85
N SER A 476 -34.31 -22.74 2.69
CA SER A 476 -34.88 -23.96 3.28
C SER A 476 -34.77 -24.05 4.80
N ALA A 477 -34.94 -22.90 5.50
CA ALA A 477 -34.85 -22.79 6.95
C ALA A 477 -33.48 -23.18 7.55
N SER A 478 -32.40 -23.15 6.78
CA SER A 478 -31.05 -23.33 7.31
C SER A 478 -30.64 -22.15 8.19
N ASP A 479 -29.96 -22.42 9.31
CA ASP A 479 -29.38 -21.41 10.23
C ASP A 479 -27.84 -21.55 10.18
N TRP A 480 -27.20 -20.70 9.37
CA TRP A 480 -25.77 -20.73 9.14
C TRP A 480 -25.02 -20.00 10.26
N ARG A 481 -24.00 -20.66 10.79
CA ARG A 481 -23.10 -20.17 11.84
C ARG A 481 -21.66 -20.45 11.48
N SER A 482 -20.73 -19.72 12.09
CA SER A 482 -19.29 -19.94 11.94
C SER A 482 -18.64 -20.14 13.30
N GLN A 483 -17.65 -21.03 13.38
CA GLN A 483 -16.78 -21.23 14.55
C GLN A 483 -15.34 -21.00 14.12
N LEU A 484 -14.59 -20.23 14.90
CA LEU A 484 -13.18 -19.93 14.65
C LEU A 484 -12.30 -20.63 15.68
N ALA A 485 -11.23 -21.26 15.22
CA ALA A 485 -10.17 -21.78 16.06
C ALA A 485 -8.81 -21.24 15.57
N VAL A 486 -7.99 -20.73 16.50
CA VAL A 486 -6.61 -20.33 16.26
C VAL A 486 -5.72 -21.11 17.20
N ALA A 487 -4.86 -21.98 16.66
CA ALA A 487 -3.92 -22.75 17.44
C ALA A 487 -2.55 -22.05 17.44
N ASN A 488 -1.96 -21.92 18.63
CA ASN A 488 -0.61 -21.42 18.82
C ASN A 488 0.29 -22.55 19.35
N PRO A 489 0.94 -23.33 18.47
CA PRO A 489 1.88 -24.38 18.89
C PRO A 489 3.26 -23.85 19.27
N SER A 490 3.50 -22.55 19.17
CA SER A 490 4.79 -21.94 19.50
C SER A 490 5.07 -21.92 21.01
N THR A 491 6.30 -21.65 21.39
CA THR A 491 6.71 -21.50 22.78
C THR A 491 6.45 -20.10 23.36
N GLU A 492 5.93 -19.19 22.55
CA GLU A 492 5.64 -17.82 22.93
C GLU A 492 4.13 -17.53 22.89
N LYS A 493 3.71 -16.57 23.70
CA LYS A 493 2.36 -16.04 23.67
C LYS A 493 2.12 -15.29 22.34
N ARG A 494 0.93 -15.39 21.78
CA ARG A 494 0.50 -14.68 20.55
C ARG A 494 -0.68 -13.78 20.81
N SER A 495 -0.72 -12.66 20.10
CA SER A 495 -1.87 -11.72 20.07
C SER A 495 -2.65 -11.92 18.77
N VAL A 496 -3.95 -12.13 18.87
CA VAL A 496 -4.82 -12.49 17.74
C VAL A 496 -5.90 -11.44 17.59
N SER A 497 -6.02 -10.84 16.41
CA SER A 497 -7.10 -9.93 16.04
C SER A 497 -7.92 -10.48 14.88
N ILE A 498 -9.25 -10.34 14.95
CA ILE A 498 -10.20 -10.90 14.00
C ILE A 498 -10.92 -9.76 13.30
N TYR A 499 -10.91 -9.78 11.99
CA TYR A 499 -11.51 -8.78 11.12
C TYR A 499 -12.56 -9.40 10.22
N PHE A 500 -13.52 -8.60 9.81
CA PHE A 500 -14.61 -9.02 8.94
C PHE A 500 -14.86 -8.01 7.83
N VAL A 501 -15.10 -8.52 6.62
CA VAL A 501 -15.50 -7.75 5.46
C VAL A 501 -16.84 -8.29 4.97
N ALA A 502 -17.92 -7.55 5.22
CA ALA A 502 -19.25 -7.96 4.78
C ALA A 502 -19.33 -8.00 3.24
N LYS A 503 -20.30 -8.77 2.72
CA LYS A 503 -20.48 -9.00 1.28
C LYS A 503 -20.56 -7.75 0.40
N ASP A 504 -20.97 -6.61 0.97
CA ASP A 504 -21.17 -5.37 0.25
C ASP A 504 -20.05 -4.34 0.55
N GLN A 505 -18.98 -4.76 1.25
CA GLN A 505 -17.85 -3.93 1.62
C GLN A 505 -16.61 -4.22 0.78
N VAL A 506 -15.66 -3.26 0.83
CA VAL A 506 -14.33 -3.38 0.24
C VAL A 506 -13.30 -3.71 1.32
N TRP A 507 -12.17 -4.29 0.91
CA TRP A 507 -11.04 -4.50 1.79
C TRP A 507 -10.50 -3.17 2.37
N PRO A 508 -10.02 -3.11 3.64
CA PRO A 508 -9.79 -4.23 4.55
C PRO A 508 -10.95 -4.58 5.49
N GLY A 509 -12.07 -3.88 5.50
CA GLY A 509 -13.17 -4.14 6.42
C GLY A 509 -12.95 -3.58 7.84
N THR A 510 -13.52 -4.23 8.86
CA THR A 510 -13.55 -3.74 10.25
C THR A 510 -13.02 -4.77 11.24
N LEU A 511 -12.38 -4.30 12.33
CA LEU A 511 -12.02 -5.14 13.46
C LEU A 511 -13.33 -5.66 14.12
N LEU A 512 -13.47 -6.98 14.13
CA LEU A 512 -14.62 -7.65 14.74
C LEU A 512 -14.37 -7.97 16.21
N SER A 513 -13.18 -8.47 16.55
CA SER A 513 -12.81 -8.88 17.90
C SER A 513 -11.30 -8.93 18.08
N GLY A 514 -10.82 -8.61 19.30
CA GLY A 514 -9.42 -8.69 19.66
C GLY A 514 -8.82 -7.35 20.13
N PRO A 515 -7.52 -7.31 20.47
CA PRO A 515 -6.62 -8.46 20.48
C PRO A 515 -6.95 -9.49 21.57
N HIS A 516 -6.81 -10.78 21.23
CA HIS A 516 -6.94 -11.91 22.16
C HIS A 516 -5.56 -12.51 22.43
N GLU A 517 -5.21 -12.68 23.69
CA GLU A 517 -3.95 -13.30 24.08
C GLU A 517 -4.07 -14.84 24.06
N VAL A 518 -3.28 -15.50 23.25
CA VAL A 518 -3.23 -16.97 23.14
C VAL A 518 -1.89 -17.44 23.68
N ALA A 519 -1.92 -18.14 24.84
CA ALA A 519 -0.70 -18.62 25.47
C ALA A 519 0.07 -19.63 24.59
N ALA A 520 1.34 -19.82 24.88
CA ALA A 520 2.16 -20.86 24.28
C ALA A 520 1.48 -22.24 24.37
N ASN A 521 1.50 -23.02 23.30
CA ASN A 521 0.88 -24.35 23.19
C ASN A 521 -0.63 -24.37 23.54
N ALA A 522 -1.34 -23.27 23.27
CA ALA A 522 -2.78 -23.11 23.54
C ALA A 522 -3.56 -22.83 22.24
N SER A 523 -4.90 -22.79 22.37
CA SER A 523 -5.78 -22.42 21.28
C SER A 523 -6.82 -21.40 21.74
N LEU A 524 -7.15 -20.46 20.86
CA LEU A 524 -8.34 -19.62 20.97
C LEU A 524 -9.47 -20.32 20.22
N PHE A 525 -10.64 -20.38 20.84
CA PHE A 525 -11.86 -20.86 20.20
C PHE A 525 -12.97 -19.82 20.40
N ILE A 526 -13.61 -19.41 19.31
CA ILE A 526 -14.72 -18.47 19.35
C ILE A 526 -15.90 -19.09 18.60
N ASP A 527 -16.99 -19.27 19.35
CA ASP A 527 -18.26 -19.75 18.80
C ASP A 527 -19.03 -18.55 18.24
N ASP A 528 -19.38 -18.63 16.97
CA ASP A 528 -20.05 -17.60 16.16
C ASP A 528 -19.47 -16.19 16.34
N PRO A 529 -18.23 -15.93 15.85
CA PRO A 529 -17.59 -14.62 15.96
C PRO A 529 -18.37 -13.53 15.23
N LEU A 530 -19.28 -13.88 14.30
CA LEU A 530 -20.12 -12.95 13.54
C LEU A 530 -21.45 -12.60 14.24
N LEU A 531 -21.73 -13.19 15.37
CA LEU A 531 -23.03 -12.98 16.05
C LEU A 531 -23.38 -11.50 16.28
N PRO A 532 -22.44 -10.61 16.66
CA PRO A 532 -22.73 -9.18 16.78
C PRO A 532 -23.18 -8.51 15.49
N GLU A 533 -22.74 -9.00 14.33
CA GLU A 533 -23.03 -8.48 12.99
C GLU A 533 -24.16 -9.25 12.28
N SER A 534 -24.76 -10.26 12.94
CA SER A 534 -25.82 -11.10 12.36
C SER A 534 -27.09 -10.28 12.06
N PRO A 535 -27.79 -10.47 10.91
CA PRO A 535 -27.49 -11.49 9.88
C PRO A 535 -26.47 -11.02 8.86
N THR A 536 -25.37 -11.76 8.69
CA THR A 536 -24.30 -11.37 7.77
C THR A 536 -23.56 -12.55 7.16
N SER A 537 -22.88 -12.31 6.03
CA SER A 537 -21.94 -13.22 5.40
C SER A 537 -20.84 -12.42 4.68
N GLY A 538 -19.70 -13.01 4.50
CA GLY A 538 -18.57 -12.32 3.87
C GLY A 538 -17.27 -13.07 4.01
N LEU A 539 -16.20 -12.29 4.00
CA LEU A 539 -14.82 -12.66 4.18
C LEU A 539 -14.39 -12.36 5.63
N MET A 540 -13.70 -13.27 6.28
CA MET A 540 -13.02 -13.03 7.55
C MET A 540 -11.52 -13.09 7.33
N TYR A 541 -10.74 -12.32 8.09
CA TYR A 541 -9.32 -12.55 8.21
C TYR A 541 -8.86 -12.42 9.67
N VAL A 542 -7.78 -13.13 9.98
CA VAL A 542 -7.21 -13.19 11.32
C VAL A 542 -5.77 -12.76 11.23
N THR A 543 -5.38 -11.77 12.01
CA THR A 543 -3.97 -11.39 12.17
C THR A 543 -3.43 -11.95 13.48
N VAL A 544 -2.23 -12.47 13.44
CA VAL A 544 -1.53 -13.04 14.59
C VAL A 544 -0.13 -12.46 14.65
N ASP A 545 0.28 -11.96 15.81
CA ASP A 545 1.66 -11.50 16.03
C ASP A 545 2.61 -12.70 16.13
N GLY A 546 3.36 -12.94 15.10
CA GLY A 546 4.31 -14.03 15.02
C GLY A 546 3.85 -15.22 14.16
N SER A 547 4.80 -16.07 13.78
CA SER A 547 4.59 -17.18 12.85
C SER A 547 4.32 -18.51 13.55
N GLY A 548 3.91 -19.51 12.75
CA GLY A 548 3.74 -20.87 13.18
C GLY A 548 2.39 -21.15 13.84
N THR A 549 1.41 -20.27 13.60
CA THR A 549 0.03 -20.51 14.04
C THR A 549 -0.76 -21.30 13.00
N ALA A 550 -1.93 -21.77 13.35
CA ALA A 550 -2.87 -22.38 12.44
C ALA A 550 -4.27 -21.85 12.70
N VAL A 551 -4.93 -21.39 11.64
CA VAL A 551 -6.28 -20.88 11.69
C VAL A 551 -7.24 -21.81 10.96
N PHE A 552 -8.37 -22.09 11.57
CA PHE A 552 -9.39 -22.96 11.03
C PHE A 552 -10.79 -22.41 11.34
N VAL A 553 -11.67 -22.41 10.35
CA VAL A 553 -13.07 -22.04 10.53
C VAL A 553 -13.98 -23.20 10.14
N ARG A 554 -15.01 -23.42 10.92
CA ARG A 554 -16.12 -24.29 10.57
C ARG A 554 -17.35 -23.45 10.31
N THR A 555 -17.88 -23.47 9.10
CA THR A 555 -19.21 -22.91 8.78
C THR A 555 -20.22 -24.04 8.70
N TYR A 556 -21.33 -23.93 9.46
CA TYR A 556 -22.27 -25.02 9.61
C TYR A 556 -23.72 -24.51 9.64
N ASN A 557 -24.64 -25.41 9.27
CA ASN A 557 -26.07 -25.25 9.44
C ASN A 557 -26.49 -25.83 10.79
N LEU A 558 -27.10 -25.02 11.63
CA LEU A 558 -27.67 -25.43 12.93
C LEU A 558 -29.12 -25.87 12.72
N VAL A 559 -29.40 -27.15 12.92
CA VAL A 559 -30.77 -27.70 12.81
C VAL A 559 -31.53 -27.54 14.13
N SER A 560 -32.84 -27.50 14.06
CA SER A 560 -33.74 -27.21 15.22
C SER A 560 -33.59 -28.20 16.38
N ASP A 561 -33.05 -29.39 16.17
CA ASP A 561 -32.80 -30.40 17.22
C ASP A 561 -31.39 -30.28 17.85
N GLY A 562 -30.62 -29.27 17.42
CA GLY A 562 -29.24 -29.04 17.86
C GLY A 562 -28.20 -29.81 17.04
N THR A 563 -28.59 -30.60 16.05
CA THR A 563 -27.66 -31.24 15.11
C THR A 563 -27.03 -30.19 14.19
N THR A 564 -25.78 -30.41 13.80
CA THR A 564 -25.06 -29.51 12.89
C THR A 564 -24.52 -30.24 11.69
N PHE A 565 -24.74 -29.68 10.51
CA PHE A 565 -24.11 -30.08 9.25
C PHE A 565 -23.16 -28.97 8.81
N GLY A 566 -21.89 -29.23 8.57
CA GLY A 566 -20.95 -28.16 8.32
C GLY A 566 -19.67 -28.60 7.67
N GLN A 567 -19.02 -27.60 7.07
CA GLN A 567 -17.74 -27.73 6.40
C GLN A 567 -16.64 -27.02 7.20
N GLY A 568 -15.46 -27.64 7.24
CA GLY A 568 -14.25 -27.00 7.75
C GLY A 568 -13.45 -26.38 6.61
N GLN A 569 -12.87 -25.21 6.87
CA GLN A 569 -11.96 -24.54 5.95
C GLN A 569 -10.73 -24.07 6.71
N PRO A 570 -9.51 -24.44 6.28
CA PRO A 570 -8.30 -23.86 6.81
C PRO A 570 -8.22 -22.39 6.40
N GLY A 571 -7.62 -21.56 7.23
CA GLY A 571 -7.19 -20.22 6.83
C GLY A 571 -6.15 -20.33 5.72
N ILE A 572 -6.18 -19.39 4.79
CA ILE A 572 -5.19 -19.28 3.71
C ILE A 572 -4.21 -18.16 4.13
N PRO A 573 -2.91 -18.44 4.30
CA PRO A 573 -1.93 -17.38 4.56
C PRO A 573 -1.97 -16.33 3.46
N LEU A 574 -2.02 -15.05 3.81
CA LEU A 574 -2.19 -13.98 2.81
C LEU A 574 -1.01 -13.90 1.84
N GLY A 575 0.19 -14.31 2.28
CA GLY A 575 1.38 -14.43 1.42
C GLY A 575 1.33 -15.61 0.43
N ASP A 576 0.49 -16.63 0.70
CA ASP A 576 0.31 -17.82 -0.12
C ASP A 576 -0.91 -17.73 -1.05
N THR A 577 -1.62 -16.60 -1.09
CA THR A 577 -2.64 -16.36 -2.11
C THR A 577 -1.95 -16.44 -3.47
N THR A 578 -2.38 -17.40 -4.27
CA THR A 578 -1.67 -17.82 -5.48
C THR A 578 -1.42 -16.64 -6.41
N SER A 579 -0.19 -16.49 -6.89
CA SER A 579 0.18 -15.59 -7.99
C SER A 579 -0.41 -16.04 -9.35
N SER A 580 -1.24 -17.08 -9.36
CA SER A 580 -1.84 -17.63 -10.58
C SER A 580 -3.07 -16.83 -11.00
N THR A 581 -3.12 -16.45 -12.27
CA THR A 581 -4.32 -15.88 -12.90
C THR A 581 -5.40 -16.95 -13.19
N GLU A 582 -5.07 -18.22 -13.03
CA GLU A 582 -5.99 -19.35 -13.29
C GLU A 582 -6.02 -20.30 -12.08
N LEU A 583 -7.22 -20.63 -11.62
CA LEU A 583 -7.47 -21.55 -10.51
C LEU A 583 -8.51 -22.61 -10.93
N VAL A 584 -8.37 -23.80 -10.41
CA VAL A 584 -9.27 -24.91 -10.68
C VAL A 584 -9.97 -25.35 -9.40
N LEU A 585 -11.29 -25.51 -9.47
CA LEU A 585 -12.13 -26.05 -8.40
C LEU A 585 -12.58 -27.47 -8.84
N PRO A 586 -11.94 -28.52 -8.32
CA PRO A 586 -12.27 -29.90 -8.70
C PRO A 586 -13.53 -30.41 -8.00
N MET A 587 -14.09 -31.53 -8.50
CA MET A 587 -15.15 -32.29 -7.83
C MET A 587 -16.44 -31.50 -7.55
N VAL A 588 -16.84 -30.60 -8.45
CA VAL A 588 -18.14 -29.95 -8.35
C VAL A 588 -19.27 -30.85 -8.77
N HIS A 589 -20.43 -30.71 -8.13
CA HIS A 589 -21.63 -31.47 -8.39
C HIS A 589 -22.83 -30.57 -8.60
N SER A 590 -23.72 -30.95 -9.50
CA SER A 590 -25.04 -30.35 -9.66
C SER A 590 -26.03 -31.44 -10.02
N ALA A 591 -27.14 -31.53 -9.29
CA ALA A 591 -28.26 -32.39 -9.59
C ALA A 591 -29.55 -31.72 -9.10
N PRO A 592 -30.52 -31.42 -9.97
CA PRO A 592 -31.71 -30.66 -9.60
C PRO A 592 -32.43 -31.22 -8.37
N GLY A 593 -32.54 -30.42 -7.30
CA GLY A 593 -33.17 -30.81 -6.03
C GLY A 593 -32.40 -31.83 -5.18
N VAL A 594 -31.13 -32.12 -5.53
CA VAL A 594 -30.24 -33.01 -4.79
C VAL A 594 -28.97 -32.31 -4.40
N PHE A 595 -28.29 -31.70 -5.35
CA PHE A 595 -27.03 -30.96 -5.11
C PHE A 595 -27.01 -29.66 -5.89
N ARG A 596 -26.50 -28.61 -5.25
CA ARG A 596 -26.11 -27.34 -5.88
C ARG A 596 -24.67 -27.00 -5.57
N THR A 597 -24.02 -26.28 -6.46
CA THR A 597 -22.67 -25.76 -6.26
C THR A 597 -22.71 -24.24 -6.23
N ASN A 598 -22.20 -23.64 -5.15
CA ASN A 598 -21.90 -22.21 -5.07
C ASN A 598 -20.45 -21.98 -5.44
N VAL A 599 -20.15 -20.83 -6.04
CA VAL A 599 -18.77 -20.38 -6.33
C VAL A 599 -18.58 -18.99 -5.73
N GLY A 600 -17.51 -18.80 -5.00
CA GLY A 600 -17.18 -17.52 -4.38
C GLY A 600 -15.84 -16.98 -4.84
N PHE A 601 -15.71 -15.65 -4.81
CA PHE A 601 -14.50 -14.90 -5.08
C PHE A 601 -14.20 -14.01 -3.91
N ALA A 602 -12.94 -13.94 -3.52
CA ALA A 602 -12.43 -13.01 -2.51
C ALA A 602 -11.25 -12.24 -3.08
N GLN A 603 -11.19 -10.93 -2.82
CA GLN A 603 -10.05 -10.08 -3.15
C GLN A 603 -9.67 -9.23 -1.95
N THR A 604 -8.37 -8.98 -1.79
CA THR A 604 -7.80 -8.16 -0.70
C THR A 604 -7.22 -6.84 -1.22
N SER A 605 -7.59 -6.44 -2.42
CA SER A 605 -7.20 -5.15 -3.04
C SER A 605 -8.41 -4.27 -3.28
N ALA A 606 -8.17 -2.95 -3.36
CA ALA A 606 -9.18 -2.02 -3.84
C ALA A 606 -9.30 -2.12 -5.37
N GLY A 607 -10.52 -1.87 -5.87
CA GLY A 607 -10.80 -1.85 -7.31
C GLY A 607 -11.72 -2.98 -7.78
N THR A 608 -12.03 -2.97 -9.07
CA THR A 608 -12.92 -3.95 -9.68
C THR A 608 -12.11 -5.01 -10.41
N ILE A 609 -12.29 -6.28 -10.01
CA ILE A 609 -11.75 -7.41 -10.74
C ILE A 609 -12.81 -7.97 -11.70
N GLN A 610 -12.36 -8.60 -12.78
CA GLN A 610 -13.19 -9.43 -13.66
C GLN A 610 -12.72 -10.86 -13.61
N VAL A 611 -13.65 -11.77 -13.36
CA VAL A 611 -13.39 -13.19 -13.18
C VAL A 611 -14.23 -13.98 -14.18
N LYS A 612 -13.56 -14.75 -15.02
CA LYS A 612 -14.22 -15.70 -15.96
C LYS A 612 -14.35 -17.05 -15.28
N VAL A 613 -15.55 -17.61 -15.31
CA VAL A 613 -15.88 -18.94 -14.77
C VAL A 613 -16.27 -19.84 -15.94
N GLU A 614 -15.64 -21.00 -16.04
CA GLU A 614 -15.90 -22.04 -17.05
C GLU A 614 -16.18 -23.35 -16.34
N ILE A 615 -17.34 -23.94 -16.63
CA ILE A 615 -17.79 -25.23 -16.04
C ILE A 615 -17.55 -26.35 -17.02
N TYR A 616 -16.88 -27.41 -16.57
CA TYR A 616 -16.57 -28.59 -17.36
C TYR A 616 -17.18 -29.86 -16.75
N SER A 617 -17.56 -30.79 -17.61
CA SER A 617 -17.92 -32.14 -17.19
C SER A 617 -16.69 -32.92 -16.69
N ALA A 618 -16.90 -34.06 -16.03
CA ALA A 618 -15.83 -34.99 -15.67
C ALA A 618 -15.00 -35.48 -16.88
N ALA A 619 -15.60 -35.50 -18.06
CA ALA A 619 -14.92 -35.86 -19.30
C ALA A 619 -14.19 -34.70 -19.99
N GLY A 620 -14.17 -33.51 -19.40
CA GLY A 620 -13.47 -32.32 -19.91
C GLY A 620 -14.25 -31.51 -20.96
N ALA A 621 -15.54 -31.79 -21.19
CA ALA A 621 -16.36 -30.98 -22.08
C ALA A 621 -16.78 -29.66 -21.39
N LEU A 622 -16.59 -28.53 -22.06
CA LEU A 622 -17.08 -27.23 -21.59
C LEU A 622 -18.61 -27.22 -21.64
N LEU A 623 -19.26 -27.00 -20.50
CA LEU A 623 -20.72 -26.98 -20.36
C LEU A 623 -21.28 -25.55 -20.40
N ALA A 624 -20.60 -24.60 -19.73
CA ALA A 624 -20.98 -23.19 -19.70
C ALA A 624 -19.79 -22.32 -19.36
N GLN A 625 -19.87 -21.01 -19.71
CA GLN A 625 -18.91 -19.99 -19.29
C GLN A 625 -19.58 -18.64 -19.09
N LYS A 626 -19.06 -17.84 -18.12
CA LYS A 626 -19.56 -16.50 -17.84
C LYS A 626 -18.49 -15.66 -17.16
N THR A 627 -18.47 -14.36 -17.48
CA THR A 627 -17.57 -13.40 -16.80
C THR A 627 -18.37 -12.57 -15.79
N TYR A 628 -17.81 -12.41 -14.62
CA TYR A 628 -18.38 -11.66 -13.50
C TYR A 628 -17.47 -10.50 -13.14
N SER A 629 -18.05 -9.31 -12.90
CA SER A 629 -17.33 -8.16 -12.33
C SER A 629 -17.58 -8.09 -10.82
N GLN A 630 -16.55 -7.80 -10.04
CA GLN A 630 -16.62 -7.66 -8.59
C GLN A 630 -15.84 -6.44 -8.13
N ALA A 631 -16.55 -5.51 -7.49
CA ALA A 631 -15.98 -4.29 -6.89
C ALA A 631 -15.80 -4.40 -5.36
N THR A 632 -16.43 -5.38 -4.73
CA THR A 632 -16.37 -5.63 -3.28
C THR A 632 -15.32 -6.68 -2.93
N ALA A 633 -14.90 -6.76 -1.66
CA ALA A 633 -13.90 -7.75 -1.25
C ALA A 633 -14.38 -9.20 -1.35
N TRP A 634 -15.70 -9.44 -1.35
CA TRP A 634 -16.29 -10.76 -1.39
C TRP A 634 -17.55 -10.83 -2.24
N ARG A 635 -17.69 -11.93 -2.97
CA ARG A 635 -18.90 -12.27 -3.75
C ARG A 635 -19.09 -13.77 -3.80
N GLN A 636 -20.33 -14.23 -3.62
CA GLN A 636 -20.72 -15.59 -3.89
C GLN A 636 -21.82 -15.64 -4.95
N ILE A 637 -21.73 -16.61 -5.83
CA ILE A 637 -22.75 -16.98 -6.83
C ILE A 637 -23.42 -18.25 -6.30
N ASP A 638 -24.63 -18.10 -5.83
CA ASP A 638 -25.43 -19.23 -5.37
C ASP A 638 -25.90 -20.04 -6.59
N ASP A 639 -25.73 -21.34 -6.52
CA ASP A 639 -26.06 -22.28 -7.59
C ASP A 639 -25.52 -21.80 -8.95
N VAL A 640 -24.22 -21.94 -9.13
CA VAL A 640 -23.52 -21.46 -10.34
C VAL A 640 -24.06 -22.13 -11.62
N PHE A 641 -24.53 -23.35 -11.53
CA PHE A 641 -25.12 -24.07 -12.68
C PHE A 641 -26.45 -23.42 -13.09
N ALA A 642 -27.34 -23.14 -12.16
CA ALA A 642 -28.59 -22.41 -12.44
C ALA A 642 -28.30 -20.97 -12.91
N ASN A 643 -27.31 -20.27 -12.32
CA ASN A 643 -26.92 -18.92 -12.74
C ASN A 643 -26.39 -18.87 -14.18
N MET A 644 -25.84 -19.97 -14.69
CA MET A 644 -25.36 -20.11 -16.05
C MET A 644 -26.34 -20.85 -16.98
N GLU A 645 -27.60 -20.98 -16.59
CA GLU A 645 -28.69 -21.58 -17.38
C GLU A 645 -28.50 -23.07 -17.72
N ILE A 646 -27.69 -23.79 -16.96
CA ILE A 646 -27.49 -25.24 -17.06
C ILE A 646 -27.91 -26.02 -15.81
N GLY A 647 -28.65 -25.39 -14.89
CA GLY A 647 -29.09 -25.99 -13.63
C GLY A 647 -30.05 -27.17 -13.75
N SER A 648 -30.58 -27.46 -14.94
CA SER A 648 -31.34 -28.68 -15.21
C SER A 648 -30.50 -29.93 -15.53
N GLN A 649 -29.17 -29.75 -15.67
CA GLN A 649 -28.25 -30.84 -15.98
C GLN A 649 -27.73 -31.48 -14.69
N THR A 650 -27.61 -32.81 -14.70
CA THR A 650 -26.87 -33.53 -13.67
C THR A 650 -25.41 -33.62 -14.09
N VAL A 651 -24.54 -33.10 -13.23
CA VAL A 651 -23.06 -33.12 -13.41
C VAL A 651 -22.44 -33.72 -12.15
N GLU A 652 -21.82 -34.88 -12.32
CA GLU A 652 -21.07 -35.56 -11.25
C GLU A 652 -19.58 -35.49 -11.53
N GLY A 653 -18.79 -35.11 -10.52
CA GLY A 653 -17.32 -35.01 -10.62
C GLY A 653 -16.83 -34.04 -11.68
N GLY A 654 -17.63 -33.02 -12.01
CA GLY A 654 -17.21 -31.91 -12.85
C GLY A 654 -16.14 -31.05 -12.20
N TRP A 655 -15.65 -30.08 -12.93
CA TRP A 655 -14.69 -29.13 -12.41
C TRP A 655 -14.93 -27.73 -13.00
N ILE A 656 -14.48 -26.71 -12.27
CA ILE A 656 -14.64 -25.32 -12.68
C ILE A 656 -13.24 -24.68 -12.81
N ARG A 657 -13.01 -24.03 -13.96
CA ARG A 657 -11.88 -23.13 -14.16
C ARG A 657 -12.32 -21.72 -13.84
N VAL A 658 -11.53 -21.04 -13.04
CA VAL A 658 -11.76 -19.64 -12.68
C VAL A 658 -10.53 -18.84 -13.09
N THR A 659 -10.70 -17.90 -14.03
CA THR A 659 -9.61 -17.09 -14.59
C THR A 659 -9.81 -15.64 -14.22
N LEU A 660 -8.81 -15.02 -13.64
CA LEU A 660 -8.74 -13.58 -13.41
C LEU A 660 -8.46 -12.89 -14.74
N VAL A 661 -9.44 -12.14 -15.25
CA VAL A 661 -9.33 -11.43 -16.54
C VAL A 661 -8.70 -10.04 -16.35
N THR A 662 -9.08 -9.36 -15.27
CA THR A 662 -8.50 -8.08 -14.86
C THR A 662 -8.37 -8.05 -13.34
N GLY A 663 -7.29 -7.44 -12.82
CA GLY A 663 -6.95 -7.38 -11.41
C GLY A 663 -5.58 -8.01 -11.13
N SER A 664 -5.07 -7.86 -9.90
CA SER A 664 -3.79 -8.46 -9.49
C SER A 664 -3.99 -9.90 -9.01
N PRO A 665 -3.23 -10.87 -9.52
CA PRO A 665 -3.32 -12.27 -9.06
C PRO A 665 -2.84 -12.45 -7.61
N ALA A 666 -1.96 -11.60 -7.12
CA ALA A 666 -1.43 -11.68 -5.75
C ALA A 666 -2.47 -11.38 -4.65
N PHE A 667 -3.65 -10.85 -5.02
CA PHE A 667 -4.65 -10.36 -4.08
C PHE A 667 -6.03 -10.98 -4.28
N TRP A 668 -6.14 -12.12 -4.92
CA TRP A 668 -7.44 -12.79 -5.13
C TRP A 668 -7.39 -14.29 -4.87
N THR A 669 -8.56 -14.85 -4.57
CA THR A 669 -8.77 -16.30 -4.49
C THR A 669 -10.21 -16.67 -4.85
N THR A 670 -10.47 -17.95 -5.03
CA THR A 670 -11.81 -18.50 -5.30
C THR A 670 -12.04 -19.73 -4.43
N TYR A 671 -13.30 -20.14 -4.31
CA TYR A 671 -13.70 -21.36 -3.63
C TYR A 671 -15.01 -21.89 -4.22
N ALA A 672 -15.32 -23.15 -4.00
CA ALA A 672 -16.66 -23.66 -4.21
C ALA A 672 -17.22 -24.34 -2.96
N THR A 673 -18.55 -24.41 -2.90
CA THR A 673 -19.28 -25.14 -1.88
C THR A 673 -20.32 -26.00 -2.58
N VAL A 674 -20.19 -27.32 -2.47
CA VAL A 674 -21.24 -28.27 -2.91
C VAL A 674 -22.17 -28.49 -1.72
N ILE A 675 -23.45 -28.29 -1.91
CA ILE A 675 -24.47 -28.39 -0.85
C ILE A 675 -25.46 -29.47 -1.23
N ASP A 676 -25.67 -30.43 -0.34
CA ASP A 676 -26.79 -31.35 -0.38
C ASP A 676 -28.09 -30.59 -0.06
N ASP A 677 -28.99 -30.49 -1.02
CA ASP A 677 -30.24 -29.75 -0.90
C ASP A 677 -31.24 -30.38 0.09
N THR A 678 -31.03 -31.65 0.47
CA THR A 678 -31.90 -32.39 1.41
C THR A 678 -31.50 -32.10 2.85
N THR A 679 -30.19 -32.10 3.15
CA THR A 679 -29.67 -31.95 4.50
C THR A 679 -29.12 -30.55 4.76
N ASN A 680 -28.88 -29.76 3.72
CA ASN A 680 -28.07 -28.53 3.74
C ASN A 680 -26.64 -28.79 4.24
N ASP A 681 -26.09 -29.97 4.05
CA ASP A 681 -24.72 -30.30 4.41
C ASP A 681 -23.76 -29.77 3.30
N PRO A 682 -22.85 -28.85 3.63
CA PRO A 682 -21.91 -28.28 2.68
C PRO A 682 -20.60 -29.09 2.61
N THR A 683 -20.01 -29.17 1.43
CA THR A 683 -18.61 -29.59 1.21
C THR A 683 -17.83 -28.42 0.63
N TYR A 684 -16.77 -28.00 1.32
CA TYR A 684 -15.89 -26.91 0.87
C TYR A 684 -14.82 -27.43 -0.07
N ILE A 685 -14.63 -26.73 -1.17
CA ILE A 685 -13.64 -27.06 -2.20
C ILE A 685 -12.63 -25.92 -2.30
N LEU A 686 -11.39 -26.21 -1.97
CA LEU A 686 -10.26 -25.31 -2.15
C LEU A 686 -9.83 -25.27 -3.62
N PRO A 687 -9.36 -24.11 -4.09
CA PRO A 687 -8.76 -24.02 -5.42
C PRO A 687 -7.40 -24.71 -5.46
N VAL A 688 -7.05 -25.19 -6.65
CA VAL A 688 -5.71 -25.64 -6.99
C VAL A 688 -5.20 -24.85 -8.18
N ALA A 689 -3.93 -24.48 -8.18
CA ALA A 689 -3.28 -23.95 -9.36
C ALA A 689 -3.15 -25.06 -10.42
N PRO A 690 -3.39 -24.80 -11.71
CA PRO A 690 -3.30 -25.78 -12.78
C PRO A 690 -1.88 -26.29 -13.05
#